data_e87419af0268f0ec851937a650da8620
#
_entry.id   e87419af0268f0ec851937a650da8620
#
_cell.length_a   1.000
_cell.length_b   1.000
_cell.length_c   1.000
_cell.angle_alpha   90.00
_cell.angle_beta   90.00
_cell.angle_gamma   90.00
#
_symmetry.space_group_name_H-M   'P 1'
#
loop_
_entity.id
_entity.type
_entity.pdbx_description
1 polymer ?
#
loop_
_entity_poly.entity_id
_entity_poly.type
_entity_poly.pdbx_seq_one_letter_code
_entity_poly.pdbx_strand_id
1 'polypeptide(L)'
;RGFDGRTQRYHYDLTGKLTQSEDEGLVTLWHYDESDRLTHRTVNGEPAEQWQYDEHGWLTEISHLSEGHQVAVHYGYDDKGRLAGERQTVHNPETGELLWQHETEHAYNEQGLANRVTPDSLPRVEWLTYGSGYLAGMKLGGTPLVEFTRDRLHRETVRSFGNNAYELTSTYTPAGHLQSQRLNSQVYDRDYDWNDNGDLVRISGPRQTWEYGYSATGRLESVRTLASDLDIRIPYATDPAGNRLPDPELHPDSTLTAWPDNRIAEDAHYVYRHDEYGRLTEKTDRIPAGVIRTDDERTHHYHYDSQHRLVFYTRIQHGEPLVESRYLYDPLGRRTGKRVWRRGRDLTGWMSLSRKPEVTWYGWDGDRLTTVQTDTTRIQTVYEPGSFTPLIRIETENGEREKAQRRSLAEKLQQEGSEDGHGVVFPAELVRLLDRLEEEIRADRVSSESRAWLAQCGLTVEQLARQVEPEYTPARTLHLYHCDHRGLPLALISEDGNTAWSAEYDEWGNQLNEENPHHLHQPYRLPGQQHDEESGLYYNRHRYYDPLQGRYITPDPIGLRGGWNMYQYPLNPIQVIDPMGLDAIENMTSGGLIYAVSGVPGLIVANSITNSAYQFGYDMDAIVGGAHNGAADAMRYCYLMCRMTKTFGSTIADVIGKNHEAAGDRQGQPAKERIMDLKNNTVGIACGDFSAKCSDACIEKYNIGQLFGLDGIKADNPIKAKQGSSDASNY
;
A
#
# COMPACT_ATOMS: atom_id res chain seq x y z
N ARG A 1 -5.79 -22.67 17.14
CA ARG A 1 -6.49 -23.51 16.16
C ARG A 1 -7.66 -22.73 15.57
N GLY A 2 -7.75 -22.68 14.24
CA GLY A 2 -8.86 -22.01 13.54
C GLY A 2 -10.14 -22.84 13.54
N PHE A 3 -11.26 -22.21 13.16
CA PHE A 3 -12.56 -22.89 13.01
C PHE A 3 -12.54 -23.96 11.92
N ASP A 4 -11.67 -23.82 10.92
CA ASP A 4 -11.44 -24.74 9.80
C ASP A 4 -10.52 -25.92 10.18
N GLY A 5 -10.11 -26.01 11.43
CA GLY A 5 -9.17 -27.04 11.91
C GLY A 5 -7.70 -26.73 11.68
N ARG A 6 -7.36 -25.69 10.91
CA ARG A 6 -6.00 -25.24 10.67
C ARG A 6 -5.33 -24.87 11.99
N THR A 7 -4.11 -25.35 12.19
CA THR A 7 -3.36 -25.14 13.41
C THR A 7 -2.12 -24.29 13.12
N GLN A 8 -1.98 -23.20 13.87
CA GLN A 8 -0.80 -22.35 13.88
C GLN A 8 -0.19 -22.40 15.28
N ARG A 9 1.13 -22.58 15.35
CA ARG A 9 1.89 -22.60 16.60
C ARG A 9 3.00 -21.58 16.54
N TYR A 10 3.27 -20.96 17.70
CA TYR A 10 4.27 -19.91 17.83
C TYR A 10 5.19 -20.22 19.00
N HIS A 11 6.49 -20.02 18.80
CA HIS A 11 7.51 -20.17 19.81
C HIS A 11 8.25 -18.84 19.99
N TYR A 12 8.50 -18.49 21.23
CA TYR A 12 9.15 -17.24 21.60
C TYR A 12 10.41 -17.55 22.42
N ASP A 13 11.39 -16.63 22.34
CA ASP A 13 12.56 -16.71 23.22
C ASP A 13 12.24 -16.16 24.63
N LEU A 14 13.23 -16.19 25.52
CA LEU A 14 13.08 -15.71 26.90
C LEU A 14 12.76 -14.21 26.99
N THR A 15 13.03 -13.45 25.93
CA THR A 15 12.75 -12.01 25.85
C THR A 15 11.40 -11.71 25.20
N GLY A 16 10.64 -12.74 24.83
CA GLY A 16 9.33 -12.59 24.19
C GLY A 16 9.38 -12.35 22.67
N LYS A 17 10.56 -12.47 22.03
CA LYS A 17 10.66 -12.38 20.57
C LYS A 17 10.20 -13.66 19.91
N LEU A 18 9.45 -13.53 18.80
CA LEU A 18 9.06 -14.67 17.99
C LEU A 18 10.29 -15.28 17.31
N THR A 19 10.54 -16.57 17.58
CA THR A 19 11.67 -17.30 16.99
C THR A 19 11.23 -18.34 15.98
N GLN A 20 10.04 -18.90 16.15
CA GLN A 20 9.52 -19.94 15.26
C GLN A 20 8.00 -19.84 15.15
N SER A 21 7.47 -20.08 13.94
CA SER A 21 6.05 -20.37 13.73
C SER A 21 5.89 -21.64 12.90
N GLU A 22 4.80 -22.35 13.13
CA GLU A 22 4.38 -23.51 12.35
C GLU A 22 2.97 -23.29 11.84
N ASP A 23 2.74 -23.54 10.55
CA ASP A 23 1.45 -23.41 9.90
C ASP A 23 1.26 -24.59 8.94
N GLU A 24 0.53 -25.63 9.39
CA GLU A 24 0.24 -26.85 8.62
C GLU A 24 1.49 -27.44 7.92
N GLY A 25 2.60 -27.54 8.65
CA GLY A 25 3.86 -28.10 8.15
C GLY A 25 4.84 -27.08 7.58
N LEU A 26 4.46 -25.81 7.45
CA LEU A 26 5.39 -24.74 7.14
C LEU A 26 6.03 -24.23 8.43
N VAL A 27 7.33 -24.46 8.56
CA VAL A 27 8.11 -24.03 9.73
C VAL A 27 8.91 -22.80 9.34
N THR A 28 8.62 -21.68 9.97
CA THR A 28 9.32 -20.41 9.77
C THR A 28 10.18 -20.11 10.97
N LEU A 29 11.46 -19.83 10.75
CA LEU A 29 12.43 -19.44 11.77
C LEU A 29 12.81 -17.97 11.56
N TRP A 30 12.77 -17.19 12.65
CA TRP A 30 13.24 -15.80 12.70
C TRP A 30 14.56 -15.72 13.45
N HIS A 31 15.52 -15.00 12.87
CA HIS A 31 16.86 -14.83 13.43
C HIS A 31 17.12 -13.36 13.70
N TYR A 32 17.69 -13.07 14.86
CA TYR A 32 17.95 -11.72 15.35
C TYR A 32 19.44 -11.50 15.59
N ASP A 33 19.88 -10.26 15.50
CA ASP A 33 21.22 -9.85 15.89
C ASP A 33 21.34 -9.57 17.40
N GLU A 34 22.53 -9.17 17.83
CA GLU A 34 22.81 -8.86 19.24
C GLU A 34 22.00 -7.64 19.76
N SER A 35 21.50 -6.80 18.86
CA SER A 35 20.67 -5.63 19.17
C SER A 35 19.16 -5.93 19.05
N ASP A 36 18.77 -7.20 18.98
CA ASP A 36 17.37 -7.67 18.86
C ASP A 36 16.67 -7.25 17.54
N ARG A 37 17.45 -6.98 16.50
CA ARG A 37 16.91 -6.65 15.18
C ARG A 37 16.84 -7.91 14.31
N LEU A 38 15.76 -8.04 13.54
CA LEU A 38 15.56 -9.15 12.62
C LEU A 38 16.60 -9.09 11.49
N THR A 39 17.38 -10.16 11.31
CA THR A 39 18.42 -10.24 10.27
C THR A 39 18.03 -11.11 9.09
N HIS A 40 17.38 -12.22 9.34
CA HIS A 40 16.88 -13.09 8.27
C HIS A 40 15.79 -14.02 8.78
N ARG A 41 15.07 -14.59 7.82
CA ARG A 41 14.00 -15.53 8.05
C ARG A 41 14.17 -16.73 7.10
N THR A 42 13.88 -17.91 7.59
CA THR A 42 13.86 -19.14 6.78
C THR A 42 12.49 -19.79 6.85
N VAL A 43 12.09 -20.46 5.77
CA VAL A 43 10.87 -21.27 5.73
C VAL A 43 11.25 -22.67 5.27
N ASN A 44 10.99 -23.67 6.13
CA ASN A 44 11.40 -25.06 5.92
C ASN A 44 12.90 -25.21 5.59
N GLY A 45 13.74 -24.37 6.22
CA GLY A 45 15.18 -24.36 6.00
C GLY A 45 15.67 -23.55 4.80
N GLU A 46 14.77 -23.10 3.93
CA GLU A 46 15.11 -22.27 2.78
C GLU A 46 15.09 -20.77 3.15
N PRO A 47 16.07 -19.97 2.69
CA PRO A 47 16.06 -18.53 2.94
C PRO A 47 14.80 -17.87 2.38
N ALA A 48 14.10 -17.08 3.20
CA ALA A 48 12.94 -16.31 2.78
C ALA A 48 13.30 -14.83 2.56
N GLU A 49 13.80 -14.16 3.60
CA GLU A 49 14.19 -12.76 3.51
C GLU A 49 15.44 -12.47 4.32
N GLN A 50 16.11 -11.37 3.96
CA GLN A 50 17.26 -10.83 4.67
C GLN A 50 17.07 -9.34 4.91
N TRP A 51 17.43 -8.87 6.12
CA TRP A 51 17.39 -7.47 6.53
C TRP A 51 18.79 -6.97 6.81
N GLN A 52 19.09 -5.75 6.37
CA GLN A 52 20.37 -5.07 6.65
C GLN A 52 20.10 -3.73 7.29
N TYR A 53 20.99 -3.31 8.18
CA TYR A 53 20.90 -2.07 8.97
C TYR A 53 22.18 -1.27 8.84
N ASP A 54 22.08 0.04 9.00
CA ASP A 54 23.23 0.93 9.04
C ASP A 54 23.82 1.05 10.47
N GLU A 55 24.83 1.89 10.61
CA GLU A 55 25.49 2.14 11.90
C GLU A 55 24.57 2.78 12.95
N HIS A 56 23.49 3.45 12.55
CA HIS A 56 22.47 4.00 13.43
C HIS A 56 21.43 2.95 13.85
N GLY A 57 21.44 1.78 13.26
CA GLY A 57 20.44 0.75 13.45
C GLY A 57 19.18 0.94 12.62
N TRP A 58 19.21 1.79 11.60
CA TRP A 58 18.10 1.97 10.68
C TRP A 58 18.14 0.94 9.57
N LEU A 59 16.96 0.45 9.18
CA LEU A 59 16.82 -0.54 8.12
C LEU A 59 17.21 0.06 6.76
N THR A 60 18.22 -0.51 6.10
CA THR A 60 18.69 -0.03 4.80
C THR A 60 18.26 -0.90 3.63
N GLU A 61 18.10 -2.19 3.84
CA GLU A 61 17.74 -3.12 2.78
C GLU A 61 16.97 -4.32 3.30
N ILE A 62 15.94 -4.72 2.54
CA ILE A 62 15.30 -6.03 2.65
C ILE A 62 15.40 -6.69 1.28
N SER A 63 15.81 -7.95 1.21
CA SER A 63 15.96 -8.70 -0.03
C SER A 63 15.44 -10.12 0.09
N HIS A 64 14.97 -10.67 -1.02
CA HIS A 64 14.60 -12.08 -1.15
C HIS A 64 14.64 -12.56 -2.61
N LEU A 65 14.39 -13.84 -2.80
CA LEU A 65 14.14 -14.41 -4.11
C LEU A 65 12.63 -14.56 -4.32
N SER A 66 12.11 -14.07 -5.45
CA SER A 66 10.74 -14.25 -5.88
C SER A 66 10.74 -14.88 -7.27
N GLU A 67 10.19 -16.08 -7.40
CA GLU A 67 10.23 -16.86 -8.65
C GLU A 67 11.63 -16.90 -9.28
N GLY A 68 12.64 -17.08 -8.45
CA GLY A 68 14.05 -17.09 -8.83
C GLY A 68 14.70 -15.72 -9.05
N HIS A 69 13.95 -14.63 -9.09
CA HIS A 69 14.48 -13.29 -9.26
C HIS A 69 14.90 -12.67 -7.93
N GLN A 70 16.02 -11.95 -7.94
CA GLN A 70 16.49 -11.17 -6.79
C GLN A 70 15.69 -9.87 -6.70
N VAL A 71 14.83 -9.77 -5.70
CA VAL A 71 14.00 -8.58 -5.47
C VAL A 71 14.41 -7.94 -4.15
N ALA A 72 14.66 -6.64 -4.18
CA ALA A 72 15.12 -5.91 -3.01
C ALA A 72 14.42 -4.55 -2.88
N VAL A 73 14.34 -4.09 -1.63
CA VAL A 73 13.88 -2.74 -1.28
C VAL A 73 14.98 -2.07 -0.49
N HIS A 74 15.40 -0.89 -0.94
CA HIS A 74 16.46 -0.10 -0.32
C HIS A 74 15.87 1.17 0.28
N TYR A 75 16.31 1.52 1.48
CA TYR A 75 15.85 2.70 2.21
C TYR A 75 16.99 3.69 2.43
N GLY A 76 16.72 4.97 2.18
CA GLY A 76 17.59 6.08 2.53
C GLY A 76 16.92 7.02 3.52
N TYR A 77 17.70 7.59 4.43
CA TYR A 77 17.20 8.45 5.51
C TYR A 77 17.85 9.83 5.46
N ASP A 78 17.15 10.83 5.97
CA ASP A 78 17.69 12.17 6.19
C ASP A 78 18.47 12.26 7.53
N ASP A 79 19.05 13.41 7.80
CA ASP A 79 19.85 13.66 9.02
C ASP A 79 19.03 13.50 10.31
N LYS A 80 17.70 13.57 10.23
CA LYS A 80 16.78 13.41 11.35
C LYS A 80 16.21 11.99 11.47
N GLY A 81 16.68 11.05 10.67
CA GLY A 81 16.23 9.67 10.66
C GLY A 81 14.86 9.45 10.01
N ARG A 82 14.36 10.42 9.23
CA ARG A 82 13.13 10.29 8.46
C ARG A 82 13.44 9.64 7.11
N LEU A 83 12.50 8.85 6.59
CA LEU A 83 12.65 8.22 5.28
C LEU A 83 12.76 9.28 4.17
N ALA A 84 13.92 9.38 3.57
CA ALA A 84 14.19 10.31 2.47
C ALA A 84 13.97 9.67 1.09
N GLY A 85 14.14 8.36 0.99
CA GLY A 85 13.96 7.67 -0.27
C GLY A 85 13.77 6.17 -0.11
N GLU A 86 13.10 5.58 -1.10
CA GLU A 86 12.90 4.14 -1.22
C GLU A 86 13.20 3.73 -2.66
N ARG A 87 14.00 2.69 -2.84
CA ARG A 87 14.34 2.14 -4.15
C ARG A 87 13.98 0.66 -4.20
N GLN A 88 13.21 0.27 -5.21
CA GLN A 88 12.81 -1.11 -5.48
C GLN A 88 13.57 -1.62 -6.69
N THR A 89 14.16 -2.81 -6.59
CA THR A 89 14.97 -3.40 -7.67
C THR A 89 14.60 -4.85 -7.91
N VAL A 90 14.65 -5.26 -9.18
CA VAL A 90 14.52 -6.65 -9.61
C VAL A 90 15.69 -6.98 -10.52
N HIS A 91 16.44 -8.03 -10.17
CA HIS A 91 17.57 -8.51 -10.94
C HIS A 91 17.31 -9.93 -11.45
N ASN A 92 17.80 -10.21 -12.66
CA ASN A 92 17.83 -11.56 -13.20
C ASN A 92 18.86 -12.38 -12.40
N PRO A 93 18.47 -13.55 -11.82
CA PRO A 93 19.38 -14.33 -10.99
C PRO A 93 20.54 -14.98 -11.76
N GLU A 94 20.35 -15.25 -13.05
CA GLU A 94 21.36 -15.91 -13.88
C GLU A 94 22.39 -14.93 -14.44
N THR A 95 21.94 -13.75 -14.88
CA THR A 95 22.78 -12.76 -15.54
C THR A 95 23.19 -11.59 -14.63
N GLY A 96 22.48 -11.40 -13.49
CA GLY A 96 22.65 -10.23 -12.63
C GLY A 96 22.16 -8.92 -13.24
N GLU A 97 21.50 -8.98 -14.39
CA GLU A 97 20.95 -7.81 -15.08
C GLU A 97 19.82 -7.17 -14.28
N LEU A 98 19.85 -5.84 -14.19
CA LEU A 98 18.77 -5.06 -13.61
C LEU A 98 17.58 -5.04 -14.58
N LEU A 99 16.47 -5.69 -14.20
CA LEU A 99 15.25 -5.76 -15.00
C LEU A 99 14.28 -4.62 -14.69
N TRP A 100 14.21 -4.19 -13.44
CA TRP A 100 13.33 -3.15 -12.96
C TRP A 100 13.95 -2.38 -11.83
N GLN A 101 13.78 -1.06 -11.87
CA GLN A 101 14.12 -0.15 -10.78
C GLN A 101 13.06 0.92 -10.66
N HIS A 102 12.64 1.21 -9.43
CA HIS A 102 11.73 2.29 -9.10
C HIS A 102 12.24 3.00 -7.86
N GLU A 103 12.26 4.31 -7.91
CA GLU A 103 12.75 5.15 -6.82
C GLU A 103 11.75 6.26 -6.50
N THR A 104 11.55 6.53 -5.22
CA THR A 104 10.71 7.63 -4.73
C THR A 104 11.47 8.40 -3.67
N GLU A 105 11.56 9.71 -3.83
CA GLU A 105 12.16 10.62 -2.85
C GLU A 105 11.09 11.40 -2.11
N HIS A 106 11.29 11.60 -0.82
CA HIS A 106 10.40 12.35 0.06
C HIS A 106 11.13 13.54 0.66
N ALA A 107 10.44 14.69 0.74
CA ALA A 107 10.91 15.85 1.46
C ALA A 107 9.85 16.29 2.48
N TYR A 108 10.31 16.93 3.54
CA TYR A 108 9.47 17.33 4.68
C TYR A 108 9.55 18.84 4.87
N ASN A 109 8.46 19.45 5.37
CA ASN A 109 8.43 20.84 5.74
C ASN A 109 9.05 21.04 7.16
N GLU A 110 9.12 22.28 7.62
CA GLU A 110 9.66 22.62 8.94
C GLU A 110 8.88 21.99 10.11
N GLN A 111 7.61 21.64 9.88
CA GLN A 111 6.74 20.98 10.87
C GLN A 111 6.88 19.45 10.85
N GLY A 112 7.73 18.90 9.98
CA GLY A 112 7.92 17.46 9.84
C GLY A 112 6.84 16.74 9.02
N LEU A 113 5.96 17.46 8.32
CA LEU A 113 4.97 16.89 7.42
C LEU A 113 5.57 16.68 6.03
N ALA A 114 5.28 15.56 5.41
CA ALA A 114 5.66 15.29 4.02
C ALA A 114 4.96 16.30 3.11
N ASN A 115 5.73 17.16 2.46
CA ASN A 115 5.20 18.21 1.59
C ASN A 115 5.57 18.00 0.11
N ARG A 116 6.49 17.09 -0.17
CA ARG A 116 6.97 16.83 -1.53
C ARG A 116 7.31 15.35 -1.68
N VAL A 117 6.77 14.76 -2.74
CA VAL A 117 7.10 13.42 -3.19
C VAL A 117 7.61 13.55 -4.62
N THR A 118 8.77 12.98 -4.91
CA THR A 118 9.36 12.96 -6.26
C THR A 118 9.43 11.52 -6.73
N PRO A 119 8.43 11.06 -7.51
CA PRO A 119 8.50 9.76 -8.16
C PRO A 119 9.58 9.75 -9.24
N ASP A 120 10.11 8.58 -9.51
CA ASP A 120 11.10 8.37 -10.56
C ASP A 120 10.63 8.89 -11.93
N SER A 121 11.45 9.68 -12.61
CA SER A 121 11.21 10.27 -13.94
C SER A 121 10.06 11.27 -14.01
N LEU A 122 9.54 11.78 -12.89
CA LEU A 122 8.51 12.81 -12.88
C LEU A 122 9.00 14.12 -12.25
N PRO A 123 8.37 15.25 -12.60
CA PRO A 123 8.48 16.47 -11.84
C PRO A 123 7.98 16.28 -10.41
N ARG A 124 8.50 17.10 -9.52
CA ARG A 124 8.11 17.08 -8.11
C ARG A 124 6.62 17.30 -7.92
N VAL A 125 6.02 16.49 -7.06
CA VAL A 125 4.66 16.70 -6.56
C VAL A 125 4.77 17.51 -5.27
N GLU A 126 4.16 18.69 -5.26
CA GLU A 126 4.12 19.57 -4.09
C GLU A 126 2.67 19.75 -3.63
N TRP A 127 2.45 19.52 -2.33
CA TRP A 127 1.14 19.71 -1.71
C TRP A 127 1.08 21.08 -1.04
N LEU A 128 0.05 21.84 -1.38
CA LEU A 128 -0.24 23.12 -0.75
C LEU A 128 -1.18 22.89 0.42
N THR A 129 -0.79 23.36 1.59
CA THR A 129 -1.56 23.19 2.82
C THR A 129 -1.77 24.52 3.52
N TYR A 130 -2.78 24.60 4.39
CA TYR A 130 -3.03 25.73 5.27
C TYR A 130 -3.40 25.26 6.68
N GLY A 131 -3.30 26.16 7.66
CA GLY A 131 -3.59 25.82 9.04
C GLY A 131 -2.68 24.70 9.58
N SER A 132 -3.27 23.69 10.19
CA SER A 132 -2.56 22.55 10.78
C SER A 132 -2.27 21.42 9.78
N GLY A 133 -2.31 21.69 8.48
CA GLY A 133 -2.00 20.71 7.44
C GLY A 133 -3.17 20.34 6.53
N TYR A 134 -4.21 21.19 6.46
CA TYR A 134 -5.34 20.96 5.56
C TYR A 134 -4.94 21.22 4.10
N LEU A 135 -5.33 20.32 3.23
CA LEU A 135 -4.95 20.35 1.82
C LEU A 135 -5.69 21.47 1.07
N ALA A 136 -4.93 22.37 0.43
CA ALA A 136 -5.45 23.48 -0.40
C ALA A 136 -5.22 23.28 -1.88
N GLY A 137 -4.26 22.45 -2.29
CA GLY A 137 -3.96 22.21 -3.69
C GLY A 137 -2.75 21.35 -3.92
N MET A 138 -2.46 21.11 -5.19
CA MET A 138 -1.31 20.34 -5.65
C MET A 138 -0.62 21.05 -6.80
N LYS A 139 0.70 21.07 -6.78
CA LYS A 139 1.55 21.49 -7.88
C LYS A 139 2.32 20.31 -8.44
N LEU A 140 2.41 20.23 -9.74
CA LEU A 140 3.27 19.30 -10.46
C LEU A 140 4.39 20.08 -11.17
N GLY A 141 5.65 19.86 -10.77
CA GLY A 141 6.78 20.59 -11.34
C GLY A 141 6.70 22.10 -11.15
N GLY A 142 6.11 22.58 -10.07
CA GLY A 142 5.91 24.00 -9.78
C GLY A 142 4.69 24.64 -10.43
N THR A 143 3.94 23.90 -11.27
CA THR A 143 2.71 24.37 -11.91
C THR A 143 1.50 23.91 -11.09
N PRO A 144 0.61 24.82 -10.65
CA PRO A 144 -0.64 24.45 -9.99
C PRO A 144 -1.50 23.59 -10.91
N LEU A 145 -2.00 22.46 -10.40
CA LEU A 145 -2.78 21.51 -11.19
C LEU A 145 -4.18 21.28 -10.63
N VAL A 146 -4.28 21.10 -9.32
CA VAL A 146 -5.55 20.89 -8.61
C VAL A 146 -5.65 21.89 -7.47
N GLU A 147 -6.84 22.45 -7.28
CA GLU A 147 -7.15 23.35 -6.18
C GLU A 147 -8.37 22.85 -5.41
N PHE A 148 -8.29 22.98 -4.09
CA PHE A 148 -9.36 22.59 -3.16
C PHE A 148 -9.83 23.81 -2.38
N THR A 149 -11.14 24.05 -2.39
CA THR A 149 -11.79 25.01 -1.50
C THR A 149 -12.44 24.25 -0.35
N ARG A 150 -12.27 24.73 0.87
CA ARG A 150 -12.79 24.08 2.08
C ARG A 150 -13.67 25.02 2.89
N ASP A 151 -14.63 24.42 3.61
CA ASP A 151 -15.51 25.15 4.50
C ASP A 151 -14.85 25.39 5.88
N ARG A 152 -15.60 25.95 6.82
CA ARG A 152 -15.11 26.25 8.18
C ARG A 152 -14.75 25.00 8.98
N LEU A 153 -15.28 23.84 8.63
CA LEU A 153 -14.96 22.54 9.22
C LEU A 153 -13.87 21.80 8.43
N HIS A 154 -13.22 22.50 7.48
CA HIS A 154 -12.15 21.99 6.63
C HIS A 154 -12.56 20.83 5.71
N ARG A 155 -13.86 20.71 5.39
CA ARG A 155 -14.37 19.76 4.42
C ARG A 155 -14.23 20.33 3.02
N GLU A 156 -13.92 19.47 2.06
CA GLU A 156 -13.81 19.84 0.65
C GLU A 156 -15.18 20.26 0.09
N THR A 157 -15.30 21.50 -0.37
CA THR A 157 -16.51 22.02 -0.98
C THR A 157 -16.38 22.19 -2.49
N VAL A 158 -15.18 22.50 -2.99
CA VAL A 158 -14.91 22.62 -4.43
C VAL A 158 -13.57 22.01 -4.77
N ARG A 159 -13.54 21.22 -5.84
CA ARG A 159 -12.31 20.68 -6.44
C ARG A 159 -12.23 21.17 -7.87
N SER A 160 -11.13 21.85 -8.23
CA SER A 160 -10.90 22.40 -9.55
C SER A 160 -9.69 21.80 -10.23
N PHE A 161 -9.78 21.55 -11.53
CA PHE A 161 -8.71 21.03 -12.37
C PHE A 161 -8.76 21.65 -13.77
N GLY A 162 -7.60 21.82 -14.40
CA GLY A 162 -7.52 22.26 -15.81
C GLY A 162 -8.06 23.68 -16.04
N ASN A 163 -7.64 24.68 -15.25
CA ASN A 163 -8.11 26.06 -15.33
C ASN A 163 -9.65 26.18 -15.22
N ASN A 164 -10.24 25.45 -14.26
CA ASN A 164 -11.69 25.34 -14.03
C ASN A 164 -12.48 24.64 -15.15
N ALA A 165 -11.83 23.93 -16.05
CA ALA A 165 -12.52 23.04 -17.01
C ALA A 165 -13.28 21.90 -16.29
N TYR A 166 -12.77 21.47 -15.15
CA TYR A 166 -13.43 20.57 -14.22
C TYR A 166 -13.61 21.29 -12.87
N GLU A 167 -14.85 21.35 -12.39
CA GLU A 167 -15.18 21.92 -11.09
C GLU A 167 -16.26 21.06 -10.42
N LEU A 168 -15.86 20.37 -9.34
CA LEU A 168 -16.75 19.52 -8.54
C LEU A 168 -17.13 20.25 -7.26
N THR A 169 -18.41 20.50 -7.06
CA THR A 169 -18.97 21.13 -5.86
C THR A 169 -19.62 20.07 -4.98
N SER A 170 -19.22 20.01 -3.71
CA SER A 170 -19.75 19.06 -2.72
C SER A 170 -20.47 19.81 -1.60
N THR A 171 -21.60 19.28 -1.16
CA THR A 171 -22.34 19.76 0.01
C THR A 171 -22.50 18.66 1.04
N TYR A 172 -22.74 19.04 2.30
CA TYR A 172 -22.81 18.11 3.42
C TYR A 172 -24.09 18.31 4.22
N THR A 173 -24.57 17.21 4.82
CA THR A 173 -25.70 17.25 5.76
C THR A 173 -25.27 17.90 7.07
N PRO A 174 -26.23 18.33 7.94
CA PRO A 174 -25.91 18.82 9.28
C PRO A 174 -25.14 17.82 10.13
N ALA A 175 -25.32 16.52 9.88
CA ALA A 175 -24.57 15.45 10.55
C ALA A 175 -23.17 15.20 9.96
N GLY A 176 -22.76 15.93 8.91
CA GLY A 176 -21.43 15.84 8.31
C GLY A 176 -21.30 14.80 7.18
N HIS A 177 -22.39 14.16 6.77
CA HIS A 177 -22.38 13.23 5.63
C HIS A 177 -22.45 13.96 4.30
N LEU A 178 -21.82 13.39 3.27
CA LEU A 178 -21.90 13.94 1.90
C LEU A 178 -23.35 13.96 1.41
N GLN A 179 -23.86 15.13 1.06
CA GLN A 179 -25.24 15.32 0.63
C GLN A 179 -25.36 15.38 -0.89
N SER A 180 -24.48 16.10 -1.56
CA SER A 180 -24.51 16.24 -3.01
C SER A 180 -23.11 16.46 -3.59
N GLN A 181 -22.96 16.03 -4.83
CA GLN A 181 -21.81 16.39 -5.68
C GLN A 181 -22.36 16.89 -7.01
N ARG A 182 -21.90 18.06 -7.44
CA ARG A 182 -22.28 18.70 -8.70
C ARG A 182 -21.06 18.97 -9.53
N LEU A 183 -21.09 18.48 -10.76
CA LEU A 183 -20.07 18.74 -11.75
C LEU A 183 -20.63 19.65 -12.84
N ASN A 184 -19.85 20.58 -13.31
CA ASN A 184 -20.26 21.50 -14.37
C ASN A 184 -20.69 20.81 -15.68
N SER A 185 -20.39 19.53 -15.87
CA SER A 185 -20.85 18.71 -17.00
C SER A 185 -22.20 18.02 -16.82
N GLN A 186 -22.77 18.05 -15.64
CA GLN A 186 -24.04 17.41 -15.20
C GLN A 186 -24.08 15.88 -15.25
N VAL A 187 -23.25 15.21 -16.03
CA VAL A 187 -23.31 13.75 -16.21
C VAL A 187 -23.03 12.98 -14.92
N TYR A 188 -22.23 13.55 -14.04
CA TYR A 188 -21.79 12.91 -12.78
C TYR A 188 -22.43 13.53 -11.54
N ASP A 189 -23.48 14.35 -11.71
CA ASP A 189 -24.20 14.91 -10.57
C ASP A 189 -24.86 13.80 -9.74
N ARG A 190 -24.69 13.85 -8.42
CA ARG A 190 -25.21 12.88 -7.49
C ARG A 190 -25.76 13.53 -6.23
N ASP A 191 -26.85 12.96 -5.73
CA ASP A 191 -27.43 13.23 -4.42
C ASP A 191 -27.36 11.98 -3.57
N TYR A 192 -27.04 12.14 -2.28
CA TYR A 192 -26.86 11.07 -1.31
C TYR A 192 -27.86 11.22 -0.17
N ASP A 193 -28.62 10.18 0.10
CA ASP A 193 -29.55 10.12 1.23
C ASP A 193 -29.08 9.11 2.28
N TRP A 194 -29.10 9.53 3.52
CA TRP A 194 -28.64 8.76 4.68
C TRP A 194 -29.79 8.49 5.64
N ASN A 195 -29.79 7.31 6.29
CA ASN A 195 -30.74 7.02 7.36
C ASN A 195 -30.26 7.57 8.72
N ASP A 196 -31.07 7.42 9.75
CA ASP A 196 -30.75 7.88 11.10
C ASP A 196 -29.56 7.14 11.73
N ASN A 197 -29.23 5.94 11.25
CA ASN A 197 -28.07 5.17 11.68
C ASN A 197 -26.76 5.59 10.99
N GLY A 198 -26.82 6.54 10.05
CA GLY A 198 -25.66 6.96 9.27
C GLY A 198 -25.33 6.05 8.09
N ASP A 199 -26.23 5.15 7.69
CA ASP A 199 -26.05 4.31 6.50
C ASP A 199 -26.54 5.01 5.25
N LEU A 200 -25.79 4.88 4.16
CA LEU A 200 -26.14 5.40 2.87
C LEU A 200 -27.25 4.53 2.25
N VAL A 201 -28.45 5.10 2.11
CA VAL A 201 -29.62 4.35 1.63
C VAL A 201 -30.01 4.63 0.19
N ARG A 202 -29.56 5.76 -0.37
CA ARG A 202 -29.84 6.12 -1.76
C ARG A 202 -28.75 6.97 -2.37
N ILE A 203 -28.44 6.69 -3.64
CA ILE A 203 -27.65 7.57 -4.50
C ILE A 203 -28.51 7.89 -5.72
N SER A 204 -28.82 9.18 -5.94
CA SER A 204 -29.58 9.66 -7.08
C SER A 204 -28.66 10.31 -8.09
N GLY A 205 -28.57 9.76 -9.29
CA GLY A 205 -27.87 10.33 -10.41
C GLY A 205 -28.80 10.82 -11.51
N PRO A 206 -28.27 11.46 -12.57
CA PRO A 206 -29.12 11.98 -13.65
C PRO A 206 -29.78 10.89 -14.48
N ARG A 207 -29.22 9.69 -14.56
CA ARG A 207 -29.73 8.56 -15.36
C ARG A 207 -30.34 7.44 -14.54
N GLN A 208 -29.85 7.23 -13.32
CA GLN A 208 -30.21 6.11 -12.48
C GLN A 208 -30.24 6.54 -11.02
N THR A 209 -31.02 5.80 -10.25
CA THR A 209 -31.05 5.89 -8.79
C THR A 209 -30.79 4.51 -8.22
N TRP A 210 -29.93 4.42 -7.21
CA TRP A 210 -29.64 3.20 -6.48
C TRP A 210 -30.17 3.32 -5.06
N GLU A 211 -30.91 2.31 -4.62
CA GLU A 211 -31.41 2.20 -3.26
C GLU A 211 -30.80 0.98 -2.59
N TYR A 212 -30.33 1.15 -1.37
CA TYR A 212 -29.63 0.12 -0.61
C TYR A 212 -30.43 -0.29 0.62
N GLY A 213 -30.64 -1.60 0.77
CA GLY A 213 -31.27 -2.20 1.94
C GLY A 213 -30.22 -2.88 2.83
N TYR A 214 -30.35 -2.67 4.14
CA TYR A 214 -29.41 -3.19 5.13
C TYR A 214 -30.10 -4.08 6.15
N SER A 215 -29.33 -5.06 6.69
CA SER A 215 -29.73 -5.82 7.86
C SER A 215 -29.65 -4.97 9.13
N ALA A 216 -30.19 -5.48 10.21
CA ALA A 216 -30.10 -4.85 11.53
C ALA A 216 -28.64 -4.65 12.01
N THR A 217 -27.69 -5.45 11.48
CA THR A 217 -26.24 -5.38 11.79
C THR A 217 -25.45 -4.55 10.78
N GLY A 218 -26.10 -3.88 9.83
CA GLY A 218 -25.46 -3.03 8.84
C GLY A 218 -24.89 -3.76 7.61
N ARG A 219 -25.26 -5.01 7.37
CA ARG A 219 -24.88 -5.76 6.16
C ARG A 219 -25.77 -5.34 4.99
N LEU A 220 -25.18 -5.19 3.81
CA LEU A 220 -25.93 -4.94 2.58
C LEU A 220 -26.79 -6.18 2.25
N GLU A 221 -28.11 -6.03 2.21
CA GLU A 221 -29.05 -7.11 1.89
C GLU A 221 -29.63 -7.02 0.48
N SER A 222 -29.72 -5.82 -0.07
CA SER A 222 -30.26 -5.62 -1.40
C SER A 222 -29.82 -4.32 -2.03
N VAL A 223 -29.77 -4.32 -3.36
CA VAL A 223 -29.57 -3.14 -4.19
C VAL A 223 -30.70 -3.06 -5.20
N ARG A 224 -31.40 -1.93 -5.25
CA ARG A 224 -32.42 -1.64 -6.24
C ARG A 224 -31.94 -0.56 -7.19
N THR A 225 -31.93 -0.85 -8.47
CA THR A 225 -31.58 0.10 -9.54
C THR A 225 -32.82 0.58 -10.24
N LEU A 226 -33.04 1.89 -10.23
CA LEU A 226 -34.17 2.57 -10.86
C LEU A 226 -33.67 3.45 -12.00
N ALA A 227 -34.22 3.26 -13.19
CA ALA A 227 -34.03 4.13 -14.37
C ALA A 227 -35.40 4.34 -15.04
N SER A 228 -35.46 5.12 -16.12
CA SER A 228 -36.73 5.46 -16.79
C SER A 228 -37.59 4.24 -17.16
N ASP A 229 -36.95 3.14 -17.58
CA ASP A 229 -37.60 1.89 -18.00
C ASP A 229 -37.08 0.65 -17.24
N LEU A 230 -36.40 0.87 -16.12
CA LEU A 230 -35.71 -0.19 -15.39
C LEU A 230 -36.02 -0.09 -13.91
N ASP A 231 -36.43 -1.20 -13.32
CA ASP A 231 -36.57 -1.40 -11.88
C ASP A 231 -36.11 -2.81 -11.56
N ILE A 232 -34.84 -2.92 -11.13
CA ILE A 232 -34.22 -4.20 -10.81
C ILE A 232 -33.76 -4.18 -9.36
N ARG A 233 -34.19 -5.20 -8.61
CA ARG A 233 -33.72 -5.46 -7.25
C ARG A 233 -32.86 -6.71 -7.22
N ILE A 234 -31.64 -6.59 -6.73
CA ILE A 234 -30.73 -7.69 -6.50
C ILE A 234 -30.61 -7.94 -5.01
N PRO A 235 -31.12 -9.08 -4.50
CA PRO A 235 -31.00 -9.43 -3.09
C PRO A 235 -29.68 -10.15 -2.81
N TYR A 236 -29.17 -9.99 -1.58
CA TYR A 236 -27.97 -10.66 -1.08
C TYR A 236 -28.28 -11.42 0.19
N ALA A 237 -28.57 -12.72 0.05
CA ALA A 237 -28.71 -13.62 1.18
C ALA A 237 -27.32 -14.03 1.69
N THR A 238 -27.11 -13.94 3.00
CA THR A 238 -25.85 -14.35 3.65
C THR A 238 -26.13 -15.25 4.83
N ASP A 239 -25.17 -16.13 5.14
CA ASP A 239 -25.19 -16.89 6.38
C ASP A 239 -24.78 -15.98 7.58
N PRO A 240 -24.87 -16.47 8.83
CA PRO A 240 -24.50 -15.65 9.99
C PRO A 240 -23.05 -15.16 9.97
N ALA A 241 -22.14 -15.88 9.29
CA ALA A 241 -20.73 -15.49 9.14
C ALA A 241 -20.49 -14.50 7.99
N GLY A 242 -21.52 -14.17 7.21
CA GLY A 242 -21.45 -13.23 6.10
C GLY A 242 -21.11 -13.85 4.74
N ASN A 243 -21.12 -15.17 4.62
CA ASN A 243 -20.91 -15.83 3.34
C ASN A 243 -22.20 -15.80 2.50
N ARG A 244 -22.06 -15.55 1.21
CA ARG A 244 -23.22 -15.55 0.31
C ARG A 244 -23.83 -16.93 0.20
N LEU A 245 -25.14 -16.96 0.37
CA LEU A 245 -26.00 -18.14 0.14
C LEU A 245 -26.75 -18.00 -1.19
N PRO A 246 -27.24 -19.12 -1.77
CA PRO A 246 -28.21 -19.04 -2.83
C PRO A 246 -29.43 -18.23 -2.38
N ASP A 247 -29.86 -17.28 -3.22
CA ASP A 247 -31.01 -16.45 -2.89
C ASP A 247 -32.28 -17.32 -2.75
N PRO A 248 -33.00 -17.22 -1.62
CA PRO A 248 -34.22 -17.98 -1.41
C PRO A 248 -35.32 -17.69 -2.43
N GLU A 249 -35.40 -16.49 -2.98
CA GLU A 249 -36.37 -16.11 -4.01
C GLU A 249 -36.05 -16.78 -5.37
N LEU A 250 -34.77 -16.91 -5.71
CA LEU A 250 -34.31 -17.54 -6.95
C LEU A 250 -34.07 -19.05 -6.82
N HIS A 251 -33.76 -19.51 -5.61
CA HIS A 251 -33.44 -20.91 -5.31
C HIS A 251 -34.25 -21.40 -4.09
N PRO A 252 -35.61 -21.50 -4.21
CA PRO A 252 -36.45 -21.86 -3.06
C PRO A 252 -36.21 -23.28 -2.54
N ASP A 253 -35.62 -24.16 -3.36
CA ASP A 253 -35.30 -25.55 -2.99
C ASP A 253 -33.98 -25.71 -2.23
N SER A 254 -33.21 -24.65 -2.09
CA SER A 254 -31.93 -24.70 -1.37
C SER A 254 -32.14 -24.85 0.13
N THR A 255 -31.53 -25.87 0.73
CA THR A 255 -31.53 -26.13 2.17
C THR A 255 -30.27 -25.64 2.88
N LEU A 256 -29.37 -25.02 2.14
CA LEU A 256 -28.09 -24.52 2.68
C LEU A 256 -28.33 -23.33 3.62
N THR A 257 -27.86 -23.46 4.86
CA THR A 257 -27.97 -22.42 5.88
C THR A 257 -26.63 -21.76 6.21
N ALA A 258 -25.53 -22.46 5.95
CA ALA A 258 -24.18 -21.97 6.17
C ALA A 258 -23.18 -22.77 5.33
N TRP A 259 -22.05 -22.13 5.00
CA TRP A 259 -20.94 -22.82 4.37
C TRP A 259 -19.94 -23.33 5.42
N PRO A 260 -19.52 -24.63 5.34
CA PRO A 260 -18.50 -25.15 6.24
C PRO A 260 -17.19 -24.38 6.13
N ASP A 261 -16.58 -24.05 7.27
CA ASP A 261 -15.28 -23.36 7.35
C ASP A 261 -15.23 -22.01 6.63
N ASN A 262 -16.38 -21.38 6.39
CA ASN A 262 -16.53 -20.15 5.60
C ASN A 262 -16.03 -20.28 4.13
N ARG A 263 -15.93 -21.50 3.63
CA ARG A 263 -15.49 -21.79 2.27
C ARG A 263 -16.67 -22.04 1.37
N ILE A 264 -16.94 -21.12 0.45
CA ILE A 264 -17.99 -21.27 -0.56
C ILE A 264 -17.53 -22.37 -1.52
N ALA A 265 -18.29 -23.48 -1.59
CA ALA A 265 -17.94 -24.59 -2.44
C ALA A 265 -18.49 -24.46 -3.87
N GLU A 266 -19.61 -23.76 -4.02
CA GLU A 266 -20.23 -23.53 -5.33
C GLU A 266 -21.14 -22.30 -5.31
N ASP A 267 -21.35 -21.72 -6.49
CA ASP A 267 -22.36 -20.69 -6.76
C ASP A 267 -23.07 -20.98 -8.10
N ALA A 268 -23.81 -20.00 -8.63
CA ALA A 268 -24.53 -20.17 -9.89
C ALA A 268 -23.61 -20.39 -11.09
N HIS A 269 -22.35 -19.99 -11.02
CA HIS A 269 -21.44 -19.97 -12.15
C HIS A 269 -20.24 -20.90 -12.04
N TYR A 270 -19.80 -21.23 -10.79
CA TYR A 270 -18.55 -21.94 -10.54
C TYR A 270 -18.67 -22.96 -9.43
N VAL A 271 -17.76 -23.95 -9.46
CA VAL A 271 -17.43 -24.84 -8.36
C VAL A 271 -16.02 -24.51 -7.89
N TYR A 272 -15.83 -24.40 -6.59
CA TYR A 272 -14.58 -23.95 -5.95
C TYR A 272 -13.95 -25.06 -5.11
N ARG A 273 -12.62 -25.14 -5.14
CA ARG A 273 -11.84 -26.03 -4.28
C ARG A 273 -10.76 -25.25 -3.54
N HIS A 274 -10.56 -25.60 -2.27
CA HIS A 274 -9.57 -24.98 -1.40
C HIS A 274 -8.58 -26.04 -0.90
N ASP A 275 -7.37 -25.62 -0.56
CA ASP A 275 -6.34 -26.47 0.02
C ASP A 275 -6.41 -26.51 1.57
N GLU A 276 -5.44 -27.21 2.18
CA GLU A 276 -5.33 -27.32 3.65
C GLU A 276 -5.07 -25.98 4.36
N TYR A 277 -4.56 -24.97 3.66
CA TYR A 277 -4.37 -23.62 4.18
C TYR A 277 -5.61 -22.74 3.99
N GLY A 278 -6.65 -23.24 3.35
CA GLY A 278 -7.87 -22.49 3.05
C GLY A 278 -7.76 -21.58 1.82
N ARG A 279 -6.72 -21.74 1.01
CA ARG A 279 -6.52 -20.95 -0.21
C ARG A 279 -7.30 -21.56 -1.37
N LEU A 280 -7.90 -20.71 -2.21
CA LEU A 280 -8.56 -21.15 -3.43
C LEU A 280 -7.52 -21.73 -4.39
N THR A 281 -7.64 -23.01 -4.75
CA THR A 281 -6.72 -23.69 -5.67
C THR A 281 -7.30 -23.94 -7.03
N GLU A 282 -8.62 -24.12 -7.11
CA GLU A 282 -9.30 -24.43 -8.36
C GLU A 282 -10.69 -23.81 -8.42
N LYS A 283 -11.04 -23.30 -9.59
CA LYS A 283 -12.36 -22.79 -9.91
C LYS A 283 -12.77 -23.37 -11.28
N THR A 284 -13.90 -24.06 -11.34
CA THR A 284 -14.40 -24.70 -12.56
C THR A 284 -15.74 -24.11 -12.97
N ASP A 285 -15.88 -23.78 -14.25
CA ASP A 285 -17.15 -23.27 -14.80
C ASP A 285 -18.24 -24.31 -14.61
N ARG A 286 -19.41 -23.89 -14.14
CA ARG A 286 -20.61 -24.74 -14.12
C ARG A 286 -21.33 -24.67 -15.45
N ILE A 287 -21.64 -25.87 -15.99
CA ILE A 287 -22.44 -26.00 -17.21
C ILE A 287 -23.91 -26.03 -16.79
N PRO A 288 -24.78 -25.14 -17.31
CA PRO A 288 -26.21 -25.14 -17.00
C PRO A 288 -26.86 -26.49 -17.34
N ALA A 289 -27.80 -26.93 -16.50
CA ALA A 289 -28.53 -28.17 -16.73
C ALA A 289 -29.25 -28.13 -18.10
N GLY A 290 -29.06 -29.18 -18.91
CA GLY A 290 -29.62 -29.30 -20.27
C GLY A 290 -28.70 -28.87 -21.40
N VAL A 291 -27.51 -28.38 -21.11
CA VAL A 291 -26.46 -28.09 -22.11
C VAL A 291 -25.54 -29.31 -22.21
N ILE A 292 -25.47 -29.92 -23.42
CA ILE A 292 -24.72 -31.17 -23.63
C ILE A 292 -23.21 -30.95 -23.89
N ARG A 293 -22.74 -29.72 -23.92
CA ARG A 293 -21.33 -29.40 -24.22
C ARG A 293 -20.50 -29.34 -22.96
N THR A 294 -19.87 -30.44 -22.56
CA THR A 294 -18.78 -30.48 -21.58
C THR A 294 -17.47 -29.89 -22.12
N ASP A 295 -17.41 -29.68 -23.45
CA ASP A 295 -16.18 -29.25 -24.13
C ASP A 295 -15.83 -27.77 -23.93
N ASP A 296 -16.76 -26.96 -23.44
CA ASP A 296 -16.53 -25.53 -23.18
C ASP A 296 -16.18 -25.24 -21.72
N GLU A 297 -16.09 -26.26 -20.88
CA GLU A 297 -15.73 -26.12 -19.47
C GLU A 297 -14.30 -25.59 -19.30
N ARG A 298 -14.15 -24.52 -18.57
CA ARG A 298 -12.86 -23.92 -18.22
C ARG A 298 -12.55 -24.15 -16.77
N THR A 299 -11.29 -24.48 -16.50
CA THR A 299 -10.79 -24.68 -15.16
C THR A 299 -9.68 -23.67 -14.87
N HIS A 300 -9.82 -22.95 -13.77
CA HIS A 300 -8.84 -21.99 -13.30
C HIS A 300 -8.04 -22.61 -12.17
N HIS A 301 -6.71 -22.52 -12.23
CA HIS A 301 -5.80 -23.05 -11.23
C HIS A 301 -4.97 -21.93 -10.62
N TYR A 302 -4.82 -21.95 -9.30
CA TYR A 302 -4.13 -20.95 -8.50
C TYR A 302 -3.03 -21.63 -7.69
N HIS A 303 -1.80 -21.12 -7.79
CA HIS A 303 -0.65 -21.63 -7.05
C HIS A 303 -0.03 -20.53 -6.20
N TYR A 304 0.40 -20.87 -5.02
CA TYR A 304 0.86 -19.92 -4.00
C TYR A 304 2.29 -20.23 -3.57
N ASP A 305 2.99 -19.20 -3.08
CA ASP A 305 4.27 -19.38 -2.42
C ASP A 305 4.09 -19.78 -0.94
N SER A 306 5.19 -19.97 -0.22
CA SER A 306 5.19 -20.32 1.19
C SER A 306 4.61 -19.23 2.12
N GLN A 307 4.37 -18.05 1.60
CA GLN A 307 3.77 -16.91 2.30
C GLN A 307 2.33 -16.64 1.88
N HIS A 308 1.71 -17.63 1.20
CA HIS A 308 0.31 -17.58 0.77
C HIS A 308 0.00 -16.47 -0.26
N ARG A 309 1.02 -16.05 -1.03
CA ARG A 309 0.85 -15.10 -2.14
C ARG A 309 0.67 -15.86 -3.44
N LEU A 310 -0.26 -15.39 -4.27
CA LEU A 310 -0.51 -15.97 -5.59
C LEU A 310 0.69 -15.72 -6.51
N VAL A 311 1.37 -16.77 -6.95
CA VAL A 311 2.56 -16.67 -7.82
C VAL A 311 2.31 -17.18 -9.24
N PHE A 312 1.32 -18.03 -9.42
CA PHE A 312 0.98 -18.60 -10.72
C PHE A 312 -0.52 -18.79 -10.87
N TYR A 313 -1.06 -18.38 -12.01
CA TYR A 313 -2.44 -18.60 -12.41
C TYR A 313 -2.48 -19.18 -13.83
N THR A 314 -3.34 -20.16 -14.06
CA THR A 314 -3.61 -20.67 -15.40
C THR A 314 -5.09 -20.95 -15.58
N ARG A 315 -5.59 -20.70 -16.80
CA ARG A 315 -6.93 -21.08 -17.24
C ARG A 315 -6.79 -22.11 -18.33
N ILE A 316 -7.41 -23.27 -18.13
CA ILE A 316 -7.29 -24.44 -18.98
C ILE A 316 -8.64 -24.73 -19.61
N GLN A 317 -8.64 -25.05 -20.92
CA GLN A 317 -9.78 -25.56 -21.69
C GLN A 317 -9.31 -26.70 -22.55
N HIS A 318 -10.07 -27.80 -22.61
CA HIS A 318 -9.69 -29.02 -23.37
C HIS A 318 -8.32 -29.60 -22.99
N GLY A 319 -7.92 -29.47 -21.71
CA GLY A 319 -6.64 -29.93 -21.20
C GLY A 319 -5.45 -29.09 -21.59
N GLU A 320 -5.64 -27.94 -22.26
CA GLU A 320 -4.58 -27.04 -22.69
C GLU A 320 -4.75 -25.63 -22.14
N PRO A 321 -3.65 -24.96 -21.76
CA PRO A 321 -3.72 -23.63 -21.20
C PRO A 321 -4.14 -22.59 -22.24
N LEU A 322 -5.13 -21.76 -21.89
CA LEU A 322 -5.52 -20.57 -22.64
C LEU A 322 -4.68 -19.35 -22.24
N VAL A 323 -4.34 -19.26 -20.95
CA VAL A 323 -3.62 -18.17 -20.33
C VAL A 323 -2.76 -18.75 -19.21
N GLU A 324 -1.54 -18.25 -19.09
CA GLU A 324 -0.70 -18.43 -17.93
C GLU A 324 -0.18 -17.07 -17.46
N SER A 325 -0.16 -16.85 -16.15
CA SER A 325 0.44 -15.66 -15.58
C SER A 325 1.29 -15.99 -14.37
N ARG A 326 2.37 -15.24 -14.21
CA ARG A 326 3.31 -15.34 -13.09
C ARG A 326 3.51 -13.99 -12.47
N TYR A 327 3.59 -13.96 -11.16
CA TYR A 327 3.65 -12.75 -10.37
C TYR A 327 4.92 -12.73 -9.53
N LEU A 328 5.62 -11.59 -9.56
CA LEU A 328 6.79 -11.32 -8.73
C LEU A 328 6.42 -10.39 -7.59
N TYR A 329 6.95 -10.66 -6.41
CA TYR A 329 6.73 -9.86 -5.20
C TYR A 329 8.04 -9.37 -4.62
N ASP A 330 8.01 -8.20 -4.00
CA ASP A 330 9.12 -7.73 -3.19
C ASP A 330 9.08 -8.35 -1.78
N PRO A 331 10.11 -8.14 -0.95
CA PRO A 331 10.14 -8.71 0.40
C PRO A 331 9.01 -8.23 1.31
N LEU A 332 8.38 -7.08 1.01
CA LEU A 332 7.23 -6.57 1.74
C LEU A 332 5.89 -7.18 1.26
N GLY A 333 5.94 -8.07 0.27
CA GLY A 333 4.76 -8.69 -0.30
C GLY A 333 4.01 -7.83 -1.34
N ARG A 334 4.61 -6.72 -1.78
CA ARG A 334 4.05 -5.88 -2.86
C ARG A 334 4.37 -6.51 -4.21
N ARG A 335 3.41 -6.55 -5.09
CA ARG A 335 3.60 -7.11 -6.43
C ARG A 335 4.44 -6.17 -7.29
N THR A 336 5.62 -6.61 -7.71
CA THR A 336 6.58 -5.82 -8.51
C THR A 336 6.52 -6.11 -9.99
N GLY A 337 6.02 -7.29 -10.37
CA GLY A 337 5.96 -7.67 -11.75
C GLY A 337 4.88 -8.69 -12.06
N LYS A 338 4.41 -8.65 -13.29
CA LYS A 338 3.45 -9.60 -13.85
C LYS A 338 3.88 -9.97 -15.26
N ARG A 339 3.89 -11.26 -15.54
CA ARG A 339 4.15 -11.81 -16.87
C ARG A 339 2.96 -12.67 -17.30
N VAL A 340 2.38 -12.38 -18.46
CA VAL A 340 1.20 -13.04 -18.97
C VAL A 340 1.48 -13.64 -20.35
N TRP A 341 1.28 -14.94 -20.49
CA TRP A 341 1.31 -15.65 -21.77
C TRP A 341 -0.12 -15.97 -22.20
N ARG A 342 -0.46 -15.63 -23.44
CA ARG A 342 -1.78 -15.85 -24.00
C ARG A 342 -1.71 -16.77 -25.17
N ARG A 343 -2.73 -17.61 -25.31
CA ARG A 343 -2.95 -18.44 -26.49
C ARG A 343 -3.70 -17.65 -27.54
N GLY A 344 -3.09 -17.50 -28.71
CA GLY A 344 -3.70 -16.85 -29.84
C GLY A 344 -4.62 -17.81 -30.61
N ARG A 345 -5.51 -17.26 -31.42
CA ARG A 345 -6.33 -18.00 -32.40
C ARG A 345 -6.11 -17.39 -33.76
N ASP A 346 -5.81 -18.23 -34.75
CA ASP A 346 -5.73 -17.86 -36.16
C ASP A 346 -6.84 -18.53 -37.01
N LEU A 347 -6.77 -18.40 -38.32
CA LEU A 347 -7.73 -18.99 -39.24
C LEU A 347 -7.72 -20.54 -39.23
N THR A 348 -6.67 -21.15 -38.71
CA THR A 348 -6.51 -22.61 -38.63
C THR A 348 -6.91 -23.18 -37.28
N GLY A 349 -7.16 -22.36 -36.28
CA GLY A 349 -7.56 -22.75 -34.94
C GLY A 349 -6.71 -22.12 -33.83
N TRP A 350 -6.65 -22.77 -32.65
CA TRP A 350 -5.87 -22.32 -31.53
C TRP A 350 -4.37 -22.56 -31.74
N MET A 351 -3.57 -21.53 -31.54
CA MET A 351 -2.11 -21.63 -31.51
C MET A 351 -1.63 -22.02 -30.09
N SER A 352 -0.35 -22.35 -29.95
CA SER A 352 0.29 -22.50 -28.63
C SER A 352 0.35 -21.19 -27.90
N LEU A 353 0.67 -21.22 -26.58
CA LEU A 353 0.95 -20.02 -25.80
C LEU A 353 2.06 -19.19 -26.47
N SER A 354 1.96 -17.87 -26.36
CA SER A 354 2.96 -16.94 -26.87
C SER A 354 4.35 -17.24 -26.26
N ARG A 355 5.40 -17.10 -27.07
CA ARG A 355 6.78 -17.35 -26.61
C ARG A 355 7.27 -16.28 -25.66
N LYS A 356 6.87 -15.01 -25.90
CA LYS A 356 7.20 -13.87 -25.08
C LYS A 356 5.99 -13.47 -24.26
N PRO A 357 6.16 -13.29 -22.94
CA PRO A 357 5.09 -12.78 -22.11
C PRO A 357 4.87 -11.28 -22.31
N GLU A 358 3.66 -10.84 -22.05
CA GLU A 358 3.38 -9.43 -21.77
C GLU A 358 3.85 -9.14 -20.35
N VAL A 359 4.82 -8.23 -20.21
CA VAL A 359 5.42 -7.89 -18.92
C VAL A 359 4.88 -6.56 -18.46
N THR A 360 4.44 -6.52 -17.20
CA THR A 360 4.04 -5.28 -16.52
C THR A 360 4.86 -5.15 -15.25
N TRP A 361 5.49 -3.99 -15.05
CA TRP A 361 6.23 -3.66 -13.84
C TRP A 361 5.46 -2.68 -12.98
N TYR A 362 5.57 -2.84 -11.67
CA TYR A 362 4.85 -2.07 -10.67
C TYR A 362 5.81 -1.39 -9.71
N GLY A 363 5.68 -0.09 -9.55
CA GLY A 363 6.45 0.71 -8.59
C GLY A 363 5.55 1.22 -7.46
N TRP A 364 6.07 1.20 -6.24
CA TRP A 364 5.31 1.48 -5.02
C TRP A 364 5.87 2.65 -4.24
N ASP A 365 4.97 3.40 -3.62
CA ASP A 365 5.25 4.35 -2.54
C ASP A 365 4.52 3.87 -1.28
N GLY A 366 5.25 3.22 -0.36
CA GLY A 366 4.63 2.52 0.74
C GLY A 366 3.69 1.42 0.23
N ASP A 367 2.42 1.50 0.61
CA ASP A 367 1.38 0.56 0.17
C ASP A 367 0.58 1.02 -1.04
N ARG A 368 0.94 2.16 -1.61
CA ARG A 368 0.25 2.73 -2.78
C ARG A 368 1.02 2.43 -4.05
N LEU A 369 0.31 1.87 -5.03
CA LEU A 369 0.86 1.64 -6.36
C LEU A 369 0.94 2.98 -7.12
N THR A 370 2.15 3.47 -7.35
CA THR A 370 2.35 4.77 -8.01
C THR A 370 2.73 4.64 -9.48
N THR A 371 3.32 3.53 -9.89
CA THR A 371 3.84 3.37 -11.24
C THR A 371 3.44 2.03 -11.83
N VAL A 372 2.92 2.05 -13.05
CA VAL A 372 2.65 0.87 -13.87
C VAL A 372 3.37 1.06 -15.19
N GLN A 373 4.30 0.17 -15.51
CA GLN A 373 5.05 0.24 -16.75
C GLN A 373 4.80 -0.99 -17.60
N THR A 374 4.31 -0.75 -18.82
CA THR A 374 4.16 -1.77 -19.87
C THR A 374 5.28 -1.62 -20.91
N ASP A 375 5.24 -2.43 -21.97
CA ASP A 375 6.20 -2.34 -23.08
C ASP A 375 6.13 -0.99 -23.82
N THR A 376 4.99 -0.31 -23.79
CA THR A 376 4.72 0.89 -24.58
C THR A 376 4.64 2.16 -23.76
N THR A 377 4.12 2.08 -22.53
CA THR A 377 3.79 3.26 -21.73
C THR A 377 4.20 3.11 -20.28
N ARG A 378 4.42 4.24 -19.63
CA ARG A 378 4.54 4.37 -18.18
C ARG A 378 3.40 5.23 -17.65
N ILE A 379 2.64 4.67 -16.72
CA ILE A 379 1.52 5.34 -16.08
C ILE A 379 1.91 5.58 -14.64
N GLN A 380 1.79 6.83 -14.20
CA GLN A 380 2.06 7.20 -12.82
C GLN A 380 0.82 7.83 -12.21
N THR A 381 0.54 7.46 -10.97
CA THR A 381 -0.64 7.90 -10.23
C THR A 381 -0.22 8.69 -9.01
N VAL A 382 -0.76 9.88 -8.88
CA VAL A 382 -0.65 10.72 -7.68
C VAL A 382 -1.93 10.52 -6.87
N TYR A 383 -1.76 10.13 -5.61
CA TYR A 383 -2.87 9.93 -4.67
C TYR A 383 -3.10 11.18 -3.82
N GLU A 384 -4.30 11.33 -3.30
CA GLU A 384 -4.54 12.26 -2.20
C GLU A 384 -3.67 11.88 -0.99
N PRO A 385 -3.06 12.85 -0.28
CA PRO A 385 -2.20 12.54 0.87
C PRO A 385 -2.91 11.71 1.93
N GLY A 386 -2.25 10.65 2.40
CA GLY A 386 -2.80 9.76 3.41
C GLY A 386 -4.01 8.93 2.97
N SER A 387 -4.29 8.84 1.69
CA SER A 387 -5.43 8.15 1.10
C SER A 387 -5.01 7.17 0.01
N PHE A 388 -5.85 6.20 -0.26
CA PHE A 388 -5.74 5.30 -1.42
C PHE A 388 -6.59 5.75 -2.62
N THR A 389 -7.18 6.94 -2.53
CA THR A 389 -7.95 7.53 -3.63
C THR A 389 -7.01 8.16 -4.64
N PRO A 390 -7.01 7.72 -5.91
CA PRO A 390 -6.17 8.31 -6.93
C PRO A 390 -6.70 9.69 -7.32
N LEU A 391 -5.79 10.62 -7.58
CA LEU A 391 -6.13 12.00 -7.95
C LEU A 391 -5.73 12.31 -9.39
N ILE A 392 -4.47 12.10 -9.75
CA ILE A 392 -3.92 12.44 -11.07
C ILE A 392 -3.27 11.23 -11.70
N ARG A 393 -3.55 11.01 -12.98
CA ARG A 393 -2.92 10.02 -13.83
C ARG A 393 -2.00 10.71 -14.83
N ILE A 394 -0.75 10.30 -14.86
CA ILE A 394 0.27 10.83 -15.75
C ILE A 394 0.76 9.70 -16.64
N GLU A 395 0.56 9.82 -17.94
CA GLU A 395 1.00 8.84 -18.93
C GLU A 395 2.12 9.38 -19.79
N THR A 396 3.19 8.61 -19.93
CA THR A 396 4.35 8.91 -20.76
C THR A 396 4.64 7.70 -21.65
N GLU A 397 4.77 7.91 -22.95
CA GLU A 397 5.20 6.85 -23.87
C GLU A 397 6.66 6.50 -23.64
N ASN A 398 7.03 5.22 -23.75
CA ASN A 398 8.39 4.76 -23.54
C ASN A 398 9.36 5.40 -24.54
N GLY A 399 8.95 5.61 -25.79
CA GLY A 399 9.75 6.31 -26.79
C GLY A 399 10.10 7.75 -26.40
N GLU A 400 9.18 8.46 -25.75
CA GLU A 400 9.46 9.80 -25.21
C GLU A 400 10.41 9.76 -24.02
N ARG A 401 10.32 8.72 -23.19
CA ARG A 401 11.24 8.52 -22.05
C ARG A 401 12.65 8.20 -22.53
N GLU A 402 12.79 7.39 -23.57
CA GLU A 402 14.09 7.10 -24.17
C GLU A 402 14.77 8.36 -24.71
N LYS A 403 14.02 9.26 -25.32
CA LYS A 403 14.53 10.58 -25.75
C LYS A 403 14.95 11.47 -24.58
N ALA A 404 14.32 11.31 -23.41
CA ALA A 404 14.67 12.05 -22.20
C ALA A 404 15.93 11.52 -21.50
N GLN A 405 16.39 10.32 -21.81
CA GLN A 405 17.65 9.78 -21.32
C GLN A 405 18.80 10.47 -22.04
N ARG A 406 19.41 11.41 -21.35
CA ARG A 406 20.56 12.16 -21.84
C ARG A 406 21.85 11.57 -21.30
N ARG A 407 22.92 11.71 -22.06
CA ARG A 407 24.24 11.39 -21.57
C ARG A 407 24.71 12.47 -20.59
N SER A 408 25.35 12.05 -19.51
CA SER A 408 26.09 13.00 -18.68
C SER A 408 27.23 13.64 -19.46
N LEU A 409 27.70 14.80 -19.00
CA LEU A 409 28.86 15.45 -19.62
C LEU A 409 30.07 14.52 -19.63
N ALA A 410 30.32 13.79 -18.55
CA ALA A 410 31.42 12.83 -18.47
C ALA A 410 31.24 11.68 -19.47
N GLU A 411 30.05 11.09 -19.59
CA GLU A 411 29.74 10.02 -20.55
C GLU A 411 29.93 10.49 -21.99
N LYS A 412 29.44 11.69 -22.32
CA LYS A 412 29.59 12.28 -23.65
C LYS A 412 31.04 12.48 -24.03
N LEU A 413 31.84 13.06 -23.15
CA LEU A 413 33.28 13.29 -23.39
C LEU A 413 34.04 11.97 -23.47
N GLN A 414 33.69 10.96 -22.70
CA GLN A 414 34.29 9.63 -22.81
C GLN A 414 33.98 8.96 -24.16
N GLN A 415 32.78 9.06 -24.66
CA GLN A 415 32.35 8.47 -25.92
C GLN A 415 32.97 9.18 -27.13
N GLU A 416 33.13 10.49 -27.08
CA GLU A 416 33.68 11.32 -28.17
C GLU A 416 35.20 11.47 -28.13
N GLY A 417 35.83 11.00 -27.04
CA GLY A 417 37.27 11.24 -26.79
C GLY A 417 38.27 10.35 -27.56
N SER A 418 37.82 9.46 -28.45
CA SER A 418 38.73 8.62 -29.23
C SER A 418 38.49 8.77 -30.73
N GLU A 419 39.58 8.92 -31.47
CA GLU A 419 39.56 8.96 -32.94
C GLU A 419 39.15 7.61 -33.56
N ASP A 420 39.25 6.51 -32.78
CA ASP A 420 38.94 5.15 -33.22
C ASP A 420 37.50 4.66 -32.88
N GLY A 421 36.66 5.50 -32.31
CA GLY A 421 35.26 5.17 -31.96
C GLY A 421 35.08 4.21 -30.78
N HIS A 422 36.13 3.85 -30.05
CA HIS A 422 36.06 2.91 -28.91
C HIS A 422 35.88 3.57 -27.54
N GLY A 423 35.80 4.90 -27.46
CA GLY A 423 35.65 5.63 -26.21
C GLY A 423 36.87 5.56 -25.27
N VAL A 424 36.99 6.53 -24.42
CA VAL A 424 38.07 6.62 -23.41
C VAL A 424 37.44 6.44 -22.03
N VAL A 425 38.09 5.70 -21.13
CA VAL A 425 37.63 5.54 -19.74
C VAL A 425 38.33 6.58 -18.87
N PHE A 426 37.57 7.48 -18.25
CA PHE A 426 38.09 8.48 -17.33
C PHE A 426 38.27 7.90 -15.90
N PRO A 427 39.30 8.40 -15.17
CA PRO A 427 39.42 8.12 -13.74
C PRO A 427 38.15 8.55 -12.96
N ALA A 428 37.83 7.83 -11.89
CA ALA A 428 36.64 8.13 -11.09
C ALA A 428 36.61 9.56 -10.52
N GLU A 429 37.77 10.13 -10.18
CA GLU A 429 37.84 11.52 -9.70
C GLU A 429 37.50 12.53 -10.81
N LEU A 430 37.95 12.29 -12.04
CA LEU A 430 37.61 13.15 -13.17
C LEU A 430 36.10 13.09 -13.47
N VAL A 431 35.48 11.91 -13.40
CA VAL A 431 34.04 11.75 -13.57
C VAL A 431 33.28 12.55 -12.50
N ARG A 432 33.69 12.49 -11.25
CA ARG A 432 33.07 13.28 -10.16
C ARG A 432 33.18 14.79 -10.37
N LEU A 433 34.36 15.26 -10.81
CA LEU A 433 34.56 16.67 -11.10
C LEU A 433 33.71 17.14 -12.29
N LEU A 434 33.59 16.33 -13.33
CA LEU A 434 32.71 16.63 -14.48
C LEU A 434 31.23 16.59 -14.11
N ASP A 435 30.80 15.64 -13.30
CA ASP A 435 29.43 15.56 -12.82
C ASP A 435 29.05 16.78 -11.97
N ARG A 436 29.93 17.19 -11.06
CA ARG A 436 29.79 18.42 -10.28
C ARG A 436 29.72 19.66 -11.16
N LEU A 437 30.58 19.76 -12.15
CA LEU A 437 30.59 20.88 -13.10
C LEU A 437 29.30 20.93 -13.91
N GLU A 438 28.80 19.80 -14.41
CA GLU A 438 27.53 19.71 -15.11
C GLU A 438 26.37 20.22 -14.24
N GLU A 439 26.32 19.80 -12.99
CA GLU A 439 25.30 20.24 -12.03
C GLU A 439 25.37 21.75 -11.80
N GLU A 440 26.59 22.30 -11.61
CA GLU A 440 26.81 23.73 -11.45
C GLU A 440 26.42 24.54 -12.71
N ILE A 441 26.69 24.04 -13.90
CA ILE A 441 26.34 24.67 -15.18
C ILE A 441 24.79 24.67 -15.32
N ARG A 442 24.11 23.58 -15.00
CA ARG A 442 22.64 23.50 -15.06
C ARG A 442 21.97 24.42 -14.06
N ALA A 443 22.58 24.61 -12.89
CA ALA A 443 22.09 25.53 -11.87
C ALA A 443 22.45 27.00 -12.12
N ASP A 444 23.19 27.29 -13.19
CA ASP A 444 23.77 28.60 -13.51
C ASP A 444 24.58 29.21 -12.35
N ARG A 445 25.30 28.36 -11.62
CA ARG A 445 26.07 28.71 -10.42
C ARG A 445 27.42 28.02 -10.43
N VAL A 446 28.29 28.34 -11.40
CA VAL A 446 29.61 27.74 -11.49
C VAL A 446 30.53 28.32 -10.40
N SER A 447 31.06 27.44 -9.53
CA SER A 447 31.96 27.84 -8.45
C SER A 447 33.29 28.36 -8.98
N SER A 448 33.96 29.21 -8.21
CA SER A 448 35.31 29.68 -8.51
C SER A 448 36.32 28.55 -8.52
N GLU A 449 36.12 27.51 -7.73
CA GLU A 449 36.93 26.30 -7.68
C GLU A 449 36.85 25.50 -9.00
N SER A 450 35.64 25.31 -9.52
CA SER A 450 35.42 24.66 -10.82
C SER A 450 36.01 25.48 -11.99
N ARG A 451 35.91 26.83 -11.95
CA ARG A 451 36.50 27.73 -12.92
C ARG A 451 38.02 27.66 -12.90
N ALA A 452 38.64 27.64 -11.73
CA ALA A 452 40.08 27.51 -11.55
C ALA A 452 40.62 26.16 -12.09
N TRP A 453 39.91 25.08 -11.80
CA TRP A 453 40.24 23.75 -12.31
C TRP A 453 40.18 23.70 -13.84
N LEU A 454 39.14 24.25 -14.46
CA LEU A 454 39.01 24.32 -15.92
C LEU A 454 40.12 25.16 -16.54
N ALA A 455 40.49 26.29 -15.95
CA ALA A 455 41.58 27.14 -16.41
C ALA A 455 42.94 26.39 -16.41
N GLN A 456 43.17 25.54 -15.40
CA GLN A 456 44.34 24.68 -15.36
C GLN A 456 44.38 23.66 -16.52
N CYS A 457 43.19 23.22 -16.98
CA CYS A 457 43.04 22.32 -18.12
C CYS A 457 43.04 23.06 -19.47
N GLY A 458 43.15 24.39 -19.49
CA GLY A 458 43.07 25.21 -20.69
C GLY A 458 41.67 25.32 -21.30
N LEU A 459 40.62 25.11 -20.49
CA LEU A 459 39.24 25.13 -20.88
C LEU A 459 38.47 26.26 -20.19
N THR A 460 37.39 26.69 -20.81
CA THR A 460 36.44 27.65 -20.24
C THR A 460 35.09 27.00 -19.92
N VAL A 461 34.34 27.60 -19.00
CA VAL A 461 32.97 27.16 -18.66
C VAL A 461 32.07 27.19 -19.89
N GLU A 462 32.20 28.21 -20.75
CA GLU A 462 31.39 28.38 -21.96
C GLU A 462 31.65 27.24 -22.96
N GLN A 463 32.86 26.76 -23.07
CA GLN A 463 33.22 25.62 -23.94
C GLN A 463 32.54 24.34 -23.48
N LEU A 464 32.53 24.06 -22.16
CA LEU A 464 31.88 22.86 -21.60
C LEU A 464 30.37 22.99 -21.51
N ALA A 465 29.87 24.20 -21.31
CA ALA A 465 28.42 24.44 -21.33
C ALA A 465 27.76 24.09 -22.66
N ARG A 466 28.47 24.27 -23.76
CA ARG A 466 28.04 23.86 -25.11
C ARG A 466 27.99 22.35 -25.31
N GLN A 467 28.77 21.61 -24.53
CA GLN A 467 28.80 20.15 -24.56
C GLN A 467 27.74 19.49 -23.70
N VAL A 468 27.16 20.22 -22.74
CA VAL A 468 26.04 19.72 -21.90
C VAL A 468 24.81 19.54 -22.76
N GLU A 469 24.27 18.33 -22.79
CA GLU A 469 23.03 18.05 -23.53
C GLU A 469 21.85 18.78 -22.91
N PRO A 470 20.98 19.39 -23.70
CA PRO A 470 19.80 20.09 -23.20
C PRO A 470 18.87 19.09 -22.48
N GLU A 471 18.19 19.59 -21.47
CA GLU A 471 17.21 18.81 -20.75
C GLU A 471 15.96 18.66 -21.63
N TYR A 472 15.64 17.39 -21.95
CA TYR A 472 14.44 17.06 -22.70
C TYR A 472 13.32 16.73 -21.72
N THR A 473 12.21 17.44 -21.82
CA THR A 473 11.00 17.14 -21.07
C THR A 473 10.09 16.25 -21.92
N PRO A 474 9.86 14.99 -21.55
CA PRO A 474 9.01 14.09 -22.33
C PRO A 474 7.58 14.60 -22.35
N ALA A 475 6.91 14.42 -23.49
CA ALA A 475 5.50 14.72 -23.62
C ALA A 475 4.67 13.81 -22.70
N ARG A 476 3.76 14.39 -21.95
CA ARG A 476 2.93 13.70 -20.97
C ARG A 476 1.46 14.01 -21.20
N THR A 477 0.62 13.01 -20.93
CA THR A 477 -0.83 13.16 -20.91
C THR A 477 -1.32 13.11 -19.48
N LEU A 478 -2.00 14.15 -19.05
CA LEU A 478 -2.53 14.30 -17.69
C LEU A 478 -4.03 14.05 -17.68
N HIS A 479 -4.50 13.26 -16.73
CA HIS A 479 -5.91 13.05 -16.48
C HIS A 479 -6.19 13.18 -14.98
N LEU A 480 -7.34 13.78 -14.65
CA LEU A 480 -7.89 13.74 -13.30
C LEU A 480 -8.73 12.48 -13.14
N TYR A 481 -8.55 11.77 -12.05
CA TYR A 481 -9.49 10.72 -11.64
C TYR A 481 -10.73 11.35 -11.04
N HIS A 482 -11.86 11.17 -11.69
CA HIS A 482 -13.16 11.44 -11.08
C HIS A 482 -13.64 10.15 -10.42
N CYS A 483 -13.72 10.16 -9.09
CA CYS A 483 -14.04 9.00 -8.28
C CYS A 483 -15.41 9.14 -7.62
N ASP A 484 -16.01 8.00 -7.26
CA ASP A 484 -17.18 8.00 -6.40
C ASP A 484 -16.82 8.36 -4.94
N HIS A 485 -17.80 8.36 -4.04
CA HIS A 485 -17.62 8.68 -2.62
C HIS A 485 -16.66 7.75 -1.89
N ARG A 486 -16.41 6.54 -2.42
CA ARG A 486 -15.46 5.55 -1.85
C ARG A 486 -14.04 5.70 -2.39
N GLY A 487 -13.87 6.42 -3.48
CA GLY A 487 -12.61 6.53 -4.20
C GLY A 487 -12.47 5.58 -5.40
N LEU A 488 -13.56 4.98 -5.86
CA LEU A 488 -13.60 4.18 -7.08
C LEU A 488 -13.58 5.08 -8.31
N PRO A 489 -12.60 4.96 -9.22
CA PRO A 489 -12.55 5.77 -10.43
C PRO A 489 -13.75 5.49 -11.36
N LEU A 490 -14.52 6.54 -11.65
CA LEU A 490 -15.66 6.50 -12.58
C LEU A 490 -15.30 7.08 -13.95
N ALA A 491 -14.35 8.01 -14.00
CA ALA A 491 -13.92 8.66 -15.23
C ALA A 491 -12.49 9.19 -15.13
N LEU A 492 -11.86 9.32 -16.28
CA LEU A 492 -10.63 10.09 -16.46
C LEU A 492 -10.96 11.34 -17.26
N ILE A 493 -10.65 12.49 -16.68
CA ILE A 493 -10.98 13.81 -17.24
C ILE A 493 -9.68 14.46 -17.72
N SER A 494 -9.67 14.88 -18.99
CA SER A 494 -8.57 15.61 -19.60
C SER A 494 -8.50 17.05 -19.10
N GLU A 495 -7.39 17.73 -19.31
CA GLU A 495 -7.20 19.14 -18.92
C GLU A 495 -8.20 20.10 -19.57
N ASP A 496 -8.75 19.75 -20.72
CA ASP A 496 -9.81 20.48 -21.43
C ASP A 496 -11.23 20.21 -20.89
N GLY A 497 -11.37 19.34 -19.90
CA GLY A 497 -12.64 18.95 -19.29
C GLY A 497 -13.36 17.79 -19.99
N ASN A 498 -12.81 17.25 -21.07
CA ASN A 498 -13.41 16.12 -21.78
C ASN A 498 -13.16 14.80 -21.04
N THR A 499 -14.14 13.91 -21.11
CA THR A 499 -14.01 12.54 -20.56
C THR A 499 -13.23 11.67 -21.54
N ALA A 500 -12.05 11.20 -21.12
CA ALA A 500 -11.19 10.32 -21.91
C ALA A 500 -11.50 8.82 -21.70
N TRP A 501 -11.99 8.48 -20.53
CA TRP A 501 -12.37 7.14 -20.13
C TRP A 501 -13.50 7.23 -19.11
N SER A 502 -14.45 6.30 -19.15
CA SER A 502 -15.50 6.17 -18.12
C SER A 502 -15.95 4.73 -17.97
N ALA A 503 -16.45 4.39 -16.80
CA ALA A 503 -17.02 3.09 -16.51
C ALA A 503 -18.14 3.15 -15.49
N GLU A 504 -18.98 2.13 -15.49
CA GLU A 504 -20.02 1.87 -14.50
C GLU A 504 -19.71 0.59 -13.75
N TYR A 505 -20.00 0.56 -12.45
CA TYR A 505 -19.69 -0.55 -11.56
C TYR A 505 -20.89 -0.92 -10.71
N ASP A 506 -20.95 -2.19 -10.29
CA ASP A 506 -21.83 -2.59 -9.22
C ASP A 506 -21.23 -2.23 -7.84
N GLU A 507 -21.96 -2.53 -6.78
CA GLU A 507 -21.58 -2.23 -5.40
C GLU A 507 -20.33 -2.96 -4.93
N TRP A 508 -19.98 -4.08 -5.54
CA TRP A 508 -18.80 -4.89 -5.22
C TRP A 508 -17.57 -4.54 -6.06
N GLY A 509 -17.71 -3.60 -6.97
CA GLY A 509 -16.64 -3.16 -7.86
C GLY A 509 -16.54 -3.92 -9.18
N ASN A 510 -17.53 -4.76 -9.52
CA ASN A 510 -17.60 -5.36 -10.86
C ASN A 510 -17.88 -4.29 -11.91
N GLN A 511 -17.09 -4.27 -12.97
CA GLN A 511 -17.31 -3.37 -14.10
C GLN A 511 -18.47 -3.85 -14.93
N LEU A 512 -19.50 -3.02 -15.04
CA LEU A 512 -20.72 -3.31 -15.83
C LEU A 512 -20.63 -2.77 -17.24
N ASN A 513 -20.00 -1.60 -17.41
CA ASN A 513 -19.87 -0.93 -18.68
C ASN A 513 -18.60 -0.08 -18.71
N GLU A 514 -18.01 0.09 -19.90
CA GLU A 514 -16.80 0.88 -20.10
C GLU A 514 -16.89 1.62 -21.43
N GLU A 515 -16.53 2.91 -21.41
CA GLU A 515 -16.27 3.71 -22.61
C GLU A 515 -14.78 4.08 -22.62
N ASN A 516 -14.03 3.51 -23.55
CA ASN A 516 -12.58 3.70 -23.63
C ASN A 516 -12.13 3.91 -25.09
N PRO A 517 -12.47 5.07 -25.69
CA PRO A 517 -12.17 5.33 -27.11
C PRO A 517 -10.67 5.44 -27.39
N HIS A 518 -9.86 5.74 -26.39
CA HIS A 518 -8.40 5.92 -26.51
C HIS A 518 -7.60 4.68 -26.09
N HIS A 519 -8.27 3.58 -25.76
CA HIS A 519 -7.63 2.34 -25.28
C HIS A 519 -6.67 2.57 -24.11
N LEU A 520 -7.08 3.39 -23.16
CA LEU A 520 -6.30 3.67 -21.95
C LEU A 520 -6.27 2.45 -21.04
N HIS A 521 -5.11 2.16 -20.48
CA HIS A 521 -4.97 1.15 -19.44
C HIS A 521 -5.36 1.77 -18.09
N GLN A 522 -6.50 1.37 -17.55
CA GLN A 522 -7.02 1.85 -16.27
C GLN A 522 -7.39 0.66 -15.37
N PRO A 523 -6.41 0.10 -14.61
CA PRO A 523 -6.64 -1.09 -13.80
C PRO A 523 -7.18 -0.78 -12.40
N TYR A 524 -7.20 0.48 -11.97
CA TYR A 524 -7.64 0.85 -10.63
C TYR A 524 -9.13 0.59 -10.43
N ARG A 525 -9.48 0.03 -9.28
CA ARG A 525 -10.85 -0.26 -8.86
C ARG A 525 -11.13 0.40 -7.52
N LEU A 526 -11.78 -0.26 -6.59
CA LEU A 526 -11.92 0.25 -5.23
C LEU A 526 -10.53 0.54 -4.63
N PRO A 527 -10.42 1.47 -3.69
CA PRO A 527 -9.11 1.85 -3.15
C PRO A 527 -8.23 0.66 -2.76
N GLY A 528 -7.01 0.65 -3.27
CA GLY A 528 -6.05 -0.44 -3.09
C GLY A 528 -6.16 -1.59 -4.08
N GLN A 529 -7.17 -1.61 -4.94
CA GLN A 529 -7.40 -2.70 -5.89
C GLN A 529 -6.89 -2.39 -7.30
N GLN A 530 -6.32 -3.41 -7.94
CA GLN A 530 -5.97 -3.36 -9.37
C GLN A 530 -6.53 -4.59 -10.08
N HIS A 531 -7.21 -4.36 -11.18
CA HIS A 531 -7.80 -5.39 -12.02
C HIS A 531 -6.74 -6.15 -12.82
N ASP A 532 -6.77 -7.48 -12.71
CA ASP A 532 -6.01 -8.40 -13.55
C ASP A 532 -6.93 -8.99 -14.60
N GLU A 533 -6.77 -8.56 -15.84
CA GLU A 533 -7.63 -8.99 -16.96
C GLU A 533 -7.57 -10.51 -17.19
N GLU A 534 -6.42 -11.12 -17.03
CA GLU A 534 -6.20 -12.54 -17.27
C GLU A 534 -7.00 -13.45 -16.33
N SER A 535 -7.15 -13.06 -15.09
CA SER A 535 -7.82 -13.87 -14.05
C SER A 535 -9.20 -13.35 -13.66
N GLY A 536 -9.49 -12.08 -13.94
CA GLY A 536 -10.68 -11.39 -13.43
C GLY A 536 -10.62 -11.03 -11.96
N LEU A 537 -9.51 -11.32 -11.28
CA LEU A 537 -9.28 -10.97 -9.90
C LEU A 537 -8.77 -9.54 -9.75
N TYR A 538 -8.98 -8.96 -8.57
CA TYR A 538 -8.41 -7.67 -8.19
C TYR A 538 -7.29 -7.90 -7.17
N TYR A 539 -6.06 -7.52 -7.53
CA TYR A 539 -4.95 -7.52 -6.60
C TYR A 539 -5.16 -6.41 -5.57
N ASN A 540 -5.24 -6.77 -4.30
CA ASN A 540 -5.55 -5.86 -3.20
C ASN A 540 -4.45 -5.92 -2.12
N ARG A 541 -3.24 -5.52 -2.47
CA ARG A 541 -2.04 -5.43 -1.66
C ARG A 541 -1.63 -6.77 -1.02
N HIS A 542 -2.38 -7.30 -0.07
CA HIS A 542 -2.03 -8.53 0.66
C HIS A 542 -2.81 -9.75 0.22
N ARG A 543 -3.89 -9.54 -0.50
CA ARG A 543 -4.74 -10.61 -1.01
C ARG A 543 -5.27 -10.28 -2.41
N TYR A 544 -5.85 -11.27 -3.02
CA TYR A 544 -6.60 -11.13 -4.26
C TYR A 544 -8.10 -11.19 -3.97
N TYR A 545 -8.80 -10.23 -4.48
CA TYR A 545 -10.24 -10.08 -4.31
C TYR A 545 -10.97 -10.61 -5.53
N ASP A 546 -12.02 -11.41 -5.30
CA ASP A 546 -12.94 -11.86 -6.35
C ASP A 546 -14.22 -11.00 -6.31
N PRO A 547 -14.37 -10.05 -7.26
CA PRO A 547 -15.53 -9.16 -7.24
C PRO A 547 -16.84 -9.87 -7.54
N LEU A 548 -16.84 -11.02 -8.23
CA LEU A 548 -18.03 -11.80 -8.49
C LEU A 548 -18.59 -12.42 -7.20
N GLN A 549 -17.72 -12.83 -6.29
CA GLN A 549 -18.11 -13.34 -4.98
C GLN A 549 -18.19 -12.26 -3.91
N GLY A 550 -17.55 -11.10 -4.12
CA GLY A 550 -17.41 -10.05 -3.11
C GLY A 550 -16.57 -10.47 -1.91
N ARG A 551 -15.54 -11.29 -2.12
CA ARG A 551 -14.66 -11.82 -1.06
C ARG A 551 -13.25 -12.11 -1.56
N TYR A 552 -12.33 -12.32 -0.63
CA TYR A 552 -10.96 -12.73 -0.93
C TYR A 552 -10.85 -14.22 -1.20
N ILE A 553 -9.88 -14.61 -2.02
CA ILE A 553 -9.63 -16.00 -2.38
C ILE A 553 -8.74 -16.76 -1.38
N THR A 554 -8.13 -16.04 -0.43
CA THR A 554 -7.27 -16.60 0.61
C THR A 554 -7.70 -16.11 2.00
N PRO A 555 -7.38 -16.87 3.08
CA PRO A 555 -7.62 -16.41 4.43
C PRO A 555 -6.82 -15.14 4.74
N ASP A 556 -7.36 -14.34 5.66
CA ASP A 556 -6.72 -13.11 6.10
C ASP A 556 -5.34 -13.38 6.71
N PRO A 557 -4.27 -12.72 6.24
CA PRO A 557 -2.93 -12.88 6.80
C PRO A 557 -2.82 -12.52 8.27
N ILE A 558 -3.66 -11.61 8.76
CA ILE A 558 -3.72 -11.23 10.18
C ILE A 558 -4.69 -12.11 11.00
N GLY A 559 -5.27 -13.11 10.38
CA GLY A 559 -6.15 -14.07 11.01
C GLY A 559 -7.41 -13.44 11.60
N LEU A 560 -7.80 -13.84 12.80
CA LEU A 560 -9.01 -13.36 13.46
C LEU A 560 -9.00 -11.86 13.82
N ARG A 561 -7.87 -11.18 13.72
CA ARG A 561 -7.78 -9.73 13.88
C ARG A 561 -8.51 -8.98 12.77
N GLY A 562 -8.59 -9.56 11.58
CA GLY A 562 -9.36 -9.02 10.46
C GLY A 562 -10.86 -9.37 10.49
N GLY A 563 -11.32 -10.07 11.53
CA GLY A 563 -12.71 -10.50 11.70
C GLY A 563 -12.86 -12.01 11.86
N TRP A 564 -14.06 -12.45 12.19
CA TRP A 564 -14.38 -13.87 12.40
C TRP A 564 -14.37 -14.67 11.09
N ASN A 565 -14.78 -14.05 9.98
CA ASN A 565 -14.71 -14.65 8.65
C ASN A 565 -13.44 -14.20 7.96
N MET A 566 -12.47 -15.10 7.83
CA MET A 566 -11.13 -14.81 7.27
C MET A 566 -11.12 -14.49 5.77
N TYR A 567 -12.23 -14.65 5.06
CA TYR A 567 -12.34 -14.36 3.62
C TYR A 567 -13.09 -13.06 3.32
N GLN A 568 -13.62 -12.43 4.35
CA GLN A 568 -14.56 -11.33 4.22
C GLN A 568 -13.91 -10.06 3.64
N TYR A 569 -14.53 -9.49 2.60
CA TYR A 569 -14.49 -8.07 2.28
C TYR A 569 -15.61 -7.38 3.08
N PRO A 570 -15.51 -6.08 3.41
CA PRO A 570 -16.57 -5.42 4.18
C PRO A 570 -17.98 -5.71 3.66
N LEU A 571 -18.87 -6.11 4.56
CA LEU A 571 -20.25 -6.51 4.20
C LEU A 571 -21.16 -5.32 3.90
N ASN A 572 -20.68 -4.10 4.14
CA ASN A 572 -21.26 -2.87 3.63
C ASN A 572 -20.27 -2.21 2.66
N PRO A 573 -20.13 -2.70 1.41
CA PRO A 573 -19.16 -2.20 0.46
C PRO A 573 -19.51 -0.81 -0.09
N ILE A 574 -20.70 -0.31 0.20
CA ILE A 574 -21.15 1.03 -0.20
C ILE A 574 -20.44 2.12 0.60
N GLN A 575 -20.06 1.85 1.86
CA GLN A 575 -19.48 2.84 2.76
C GLN A 575 -18.09 2.46 3.26
N VAL A 576 -17.79 1.17 3.29
CA VAL A 576 -16.58 0.63 3.90
C VAL A 576 -15.70 0.00 2.83
N ILE A 577 -14.42 0.34 2.87
CA ILE A 577 -13.40 -0.21 1.95
C ILE A 577 -12.29 -0.89 2.74
N ASP A 578 -11.56 -1.77 2.08
CA ASP A 578 -10.37 -2.46 2.61
C ASP A 578 -9.18 -2.29 1.66
N PRO A 579 -8.45 -1.16 1.73
CA PRO A 579 -7.38 -0.87 0.77
C PRO A 579 -6.17 -1.78 0.85
N MET A 580 -5.98 -2.44 2.00
CA MET A 580 -4.80 -3.28 2.25
C MET A 580 -5.06 -4.78 2.09
N GLY A 581 -6.31 -5.19 1.95
CA GLY A 581 -6.66 -6.59 1.96
C GLY A 581 -6.47 -7.26 3.33
N LEU A 582 -6.60 -6.52 4.42
CA LEU A 582 -6.41 -6.98 5.79
C LEU A 582 -7.63 -6.75 6.66
N ASP A 583 -8.13 -5.52 6.72
CA ASP A 583 -9.22 -5.11 7.59
C ASP A 583 -9.89 -3.84 7.04
N ALA A 584 -11.08 -3.54 7.53
CA ALA A 584 -11.75 -2.29 7.23
C ALA A 584 -10.93 -1.07 7.73
N ILE A 585 -11.11 0.09 7.10
CA ILE A 585 -10.34 1.31 7.35
C ILE A 585 -10.23 1.69 8.84
N GLU A 586 -11.22 1.36 9.65
CA GLU A 586 -11.23 1.75 11.05
C GLU A 586 -10.04 1.21 11.87
N ASN A 587 -9.40 0.12 11.41
CA ASN A 587 -8.26 -0.51 12.07
C ASN A 587 -6.92 -0.25 11.37
N MET A 588 -6.88 0.62 10.36
CA MET A 588 -5.65 0.93 9.59
C MET A 588 -4.61 1.80 10.33
N THR A 589 -4.74 1.98 11.62
CA THR A 589 -3.93 2.96 12.31
C THR A 589 -2.45 2.55 12.47
N SER A 590 -2.13 1.76 13.47
CA SER A 590 -0.72 1.41 13.73
C SER A 590 -0.27 0.12 13.06
N GLY A 591 -1.15 -0.89 13.05
CA GLY A 591 -0.87 -2.16 12.40
C GLY A 591 -0.68 -2.03 10.88
N GLY A 592 -1.49 -1.20 10.22
CA GLY A 592 -1.34 -0.94 8.79
C GLY A 592 -0.03 -0.27 8.43
N LEU A 593 0.43 0.69 9.23
CA LEU A 593 1.71 1.36 9.01
C LEU A 593 2.90 0.41 9.20
N ILE A 594 2.89 -0.40 10.25
CA ILE A 594 3.93 -1.39 10.51
C ILE A 594 3.96 -2.43 9.40
N TYR A 595 2.80 -2.86 8.96
CA TYR A 595 2.67 -3.81 7.86
C TYR A 595 3.18 -3.23 6.54
N ALA A 596 2.90 -1.95 6.28
CA ALA A 596 3.39 -1.22 5.12
C ALA A 596 4.92 -1.21 5.02
N VAL A 597 5.58 -1.09 6.15
CA VAL A 597 7.04 -0.98 6.22
C VAL A 597 7.73 -2.34 6.28
N SER A 598 7.10 -3.34 6.85
CA SER A 598 7.79 -4.59 7.20
C SER A 598 6.99 -5.87 6.94
N GLY A 599 5.79 -5.79 6.34
CA GLY A 599 4.95 -6.96 6.05
C GLY A 599 4.43 -7.71 7.28
N VAL A 600 3.95 -8.92 7.09
CA VAL A 600 3.52 -9.82 8.19
C VAL A 600 4.60 -10.01 9.24
N PRO A 601 5.87 -10.21 8.88
CA PRO A 601 6.93 -10.30 9.88
C PRO A 601 7.03 -9.07 10.77
N GLY A 602 6.86 -7.87 10.20
CA GLY A 602 6.84 -6.63 10.98
C GLY A 602 5.72 -6.57 11.99
N LEU A 603 4.51 -7.01 11.63
CA LEU A 603 3.38 -7.11 12.57
C LEU A 603 3.66 -8.09 13.71
N ILE A 604 4.27 -9.21 13.40
CA ILE A 604 4.63 -10.21 14.42
C ILE A 604 5.67 -9.63 15.37
N VAL A 605 6.69 -8.96 14.84
CA VAL A 605 7.71 -8.28 15.66
C VAL A 605 7.09 -7.17 16.51
N ALA A 606 6.22 -6.34 15.94
CA ALA A 606 5.53 -5.29 16.69
C ALA A 606 4.67 -5.85 17.82
N ASN A 607 3.96 -6.94 17.57
CA ASN A 607 3.17 -7.63 18.61
C ASN A 607 4.08 -8.20 19.71
N SER A 608 5.22 -8.77 19.35
CA SER A 608 6.23 -9.24 20.30
C SER A 608 6.77 -8.10 21.16
N ILE A 609 7.07 -6.94 20.55
CA ILE A 609 7.51 -5.74 21.28
C ILE A 609 6.43 -5.28 22.26
N THR A 610 5.18 -5.26 21.84
CA THR A 610 4.04 -4.90 22.71
C THR A 610 3.92 -5.82 23.90
N ASN A 611 4.02 -7.13 23.68
CA ASN A 611 3.99 -8.12 24.78
C ASN A 611 5.18 -7.95 25.74
N SER A 612 6.37 -7.69 25.21
CA SER A 612 7.54 -7.39 26.05
C SER A 612 7.36 -6.12 26.87
N ALA A 613 6.71 -5.10 26.30
CA ALA A 613 6.41 -3.85 27.01
C ALA A 613 5.43 -4.08 28.16
N TYR A 614 4.40 -4.89 27.97
CA TYR A 614 3.48 -5.27 29.04
C TYR A 614 4.21 -6.04 30.16
N GLN A 615 5.06 -7.01 29.79
CA GLN A 615 5.84 -7.76 30.78
C GLN A 615 6.77 -6.83 31.56
N PHE A 616 7.47 -5.94 30.88
CA PHE A 616 8.30 -4.92 31.53
C PHE A 616 7.47 -4.02 32.47
N GLY A 617 6.27 -3.59 32.04
CA GLY A 617 5.36 -2.82 32.87
C GLY A 617 4.92 -3.56 34.12
N TYR A 618 4.60 -4.84 34.04
CA TYR A 618 4.26 -5.67 35.21
C TYR A 618 5.43 -5.86 36.16
N ASP A 619 6.63 -6.07 35.64
CA ASP A 619 7.83 -6.19 36.47
C ASP A 619 8.14 -4.88 37.20
N MET A 620 7.94 -3.74 36.53
CA MET A 620 8.09 -2.43 37.14
C MET A 620 6.99 -2.13 38.17
N ASP A 621 5.75 -2.55 37.91
CA ASP A 621 4.65 -2.42 38.86
C ASP A 621 4.93 -3.16 40.18
N ALA A 622 5.56 -4.31 40.11
CA ALA A 622 5.98 -5.08 41.29
C ALA A 622 7.05 -4.32 42.13
N ILE A 623 7.79 -3.40 41.51
CA ILE A 623 8.88 -2.65 42.19
C ILE A 623 8.42 -1.27 42.66
N VAL A 624 7.79 -0.49 41.77
CA VAL A 624 7.44 0.91 42.01
C VAL A 624 5.95 1.20 42.02
N GLY A 625 5.11 0.25 41.60
CA GLY A 625 3.68 0.41 41.48
C GLY A 625 3.25 1.27 40.29
N GLY A 626 1.93 1.42 40.10
CA GLY A 626 1.35 2.30 39.10
C GLY A 626 1.25 1.69 37.69
N ALA A 627 0.74 0.45 37.58
CA ALA A 627 0.50 -0.23 36.31
C ALA A 627 -0.49 0.50 35.39
N HIS A 628 -1.31 1.37 35.93
CA HIS A 628 -2.25 2.20 35.17
C HIS A 628 -2.09 3.67 35.56
N ASN A 629 -1.72 4.51 34.60
CA ASN A 629 -1.51 5.95 34.80
C ASN A 629 -0.48 6.36 35.87
N GLY A 630 0.41 5.43 36.26
CA GLY A 630 1.44 5.67 37.26
C GLY A 630 2.86 5.41 36.75
N ALA A 631 3.81 5.18 37.68
CA ALA A 631 5.21 5.05 37.36
C ALA A 631 5.54 3.88 36.42
N ALA A 632 4.99 2.68 36.69
CA ALA A 632 5.20 1.52 35.84
C ALA A 632 4.59 1.70 34.44
N ASP A 633 3.46 2.37 34.33
CA ASP A 633 2.83 2.68 33.06
C ASP A 633 3.66 3.67 32.23
N ALA A 634 4.18 4.71 32.86
CA ALA A 634 5.12 5.66 32.22
C ALA A 634 6.37 4.96 31.66
N MET A 635 6.94 4.02 32.41
CA MET A 635 8.09 3.23 31.96
C MET A 635 7.71 2.27 30.83
N ARG A 636 6.52 1.68 30.87
CA ARG A 636 6.01 0.80 29.82
C ARG A 636 5.91 1.51 28.47
N TYR A 637 5.34 2.72 28.45
CA TYR A 637 5.25 3.54 27.25
C TYR A 637 6.63 3.96 26.72
N CYS A 638 7.52 4.37 27.61
CA CYS A 638 8.91 4.66 27.27
C CYS A 638 9.59 3.46 26.59
N TYR A 639 9.48 2.29 27.21
CA TYR A 639 10.04 1.05 26.68
C TYR A 639 9.45 0.67 25.33
N LEU A 640 8.12 0.72 25.19
CA LEU A 640 7.43 0.41 23.96
C LEU A 640 7.93 1.27 22.79
N MET A 641 7.96 2.58 22.99
CA MET A 641 8.40 3.51 21.96
C MET A 641 9.89 3.41 21.66
N CYS A 642 10.72 3.14 22.66
CA CYS A 642 12.14 2.87 22.47
C CYS A 642 12.36 1.64 21.56
N ARG A 643 11.69 0.53 21.83
CA ARG A 643 11.78 -0.69 21.01
C ARG A 643 11.23 -0.49 19.61
N MET A 644 10.09 0.19 19.48
CA MET A 644 9.51 0.52 18.18
C MET A 644 10.45 1.42 17.36
N THR A 645 11.09 2.39 17.97
CA THR A 645 12.07 3.27 17.31
C THR A 645 13.28 2.47 16.80
N LYS A 646 13.83 1.58 17.62
CA LYS A 646 14.95 0.74 17.23
C LYS A 646 14.61 -0.19 16.06
N THR A 647 13.38 -0.65 15.98
CA THR A 647 12.95 -1.64 14.98
C THR A 647 12.44 -1.00 13.69
N PHE A 648 11.69 0.09 13.79
CA PHE A 648 10.97 0.68 12.64
C PHE A 648 11.38 2.13 12.34
N GLY A 649 12.24 2.73 13.16
CA GLY A 649 12.64 4.13 13.06
C GLY A 649 11.73 5.09 13.84
N SER A 650 12.27 6.27 14.15
CA SER A 650 11.60 7.28 15.00
C SER A 650 10.30 7.81 14.40
N THR A 651 10.25 7.99 13.09
CA THR A 651 9.05 8.49 12.40
C THR A 651 7.87 7.53 12.55
N ILE A 652 8.10 6.24 12.32
CA ILE A 652 7.05 5.22 12.44
C ILE A 652 6.61 5.07 13.88
N ALA A 653 7.56 5.06 14.82
CA ALA A 653 7.26 5.01 16.25
C ALA A 653 6.41 6.21 16.70
N ASP A 654 6.71 7.41 16.22
CA ASP A 654 5.92 8.62 16.54
C ASP A 654 4.49 8.53 16.01
N VAL A 655 4.31 8.06 14.77
CA VAL A 655 2.97 7.86 14.19
C VAL A 655 2.21 6.77 14.93
N ILE A 656 2.85 5.68 15.31
CA ILE A 656 2.22 4.60 16.11
C ILE A 656 1.72 5.16 17.45
N GLY A 657 2.56 5.92 18.15
CA GLY A 657 2.21 6.55 19.42
C GLY A 657 1.01 7.50 19.28
N LYS A 658 1.05 8.38 18.28
CA LYS A 658 -0.05 9.33 18.01
C LYS A 658 -1.35 8.64 17.61
N ASN A 659 -1.27 7.58 16.81
CA ASN A 659 -2.45 6.80 16.42
C ASN A 659 -3.07 6.07 17.60
N HIS A 660 -2.25 5.54 18.51
CA HIS A 660 -2.75 4.91 19.74
C HIS A 660 -3.55 5.90 20.59
N GLU A 661 -3.04 7.10 20.76
CA GLU A 661 -3.71 8.16 21.52
C GLU A 661 -4.98 8.66 20.83
N ALA A 662 -4.96 8.77 19.49
CA ALA A 662 -6.15 9.12 18.72
C ALA A 662 -7.25 8.05 18.81
N ALA A 663 -6.87 6.77 18.90
CA ALA A 663 -7.80 5.67 19.14
C ALA A 663 -8.38 5.74 20.56
N GLY A 664 -7.55 6.07 21.56
CA GLY A 664 -7.98 6.30 22.93
C GLY A 664 -9.01 7.43 23.04
N ASP A 665 -8.76 8.57 22.36
CA ASP A 665 -9.71 9.70 22.32
C ASP A 665 -11.09 9.27 21.77
N ARG A 666 -11.12 8.46 20.73
CA ARG A 666 -12.38 7.92 20.18
C ARG A 666 -13.11 6.99 21.15
N GLN A 667 -12.39 6.35 22.06
CA GLN A 667 -12.94 5.49 23.12
C GLN A 667 -13.23 6.25 24.42
N GLY A 668 -13.04 7.58 24.44
CA GLY A 668 -13.31 8.43 25.58
C GLY A 668 -12.18 8.51 26.61
N GLN A 669 -10.93 8.33 26.19
CA GLN A 669 -9.75 8.48 27.06
C GLN A 669 -9.71 9.89 27.67
N PRO A 670 -9.48 10.03 28.98
CA PRO A 670 -9.30 11.32 29.59
C PRO A 670 -8.11 12.12 29.02
N ALA A 671 -8.30 13.41 28.79
CA ALA A 671 -7.24 14.28 28.25
C ALA A 671 -5.93 14.26 29.05
N LYS A 672 -6.02 14.04 30.36
CA LYS A 672 -4.87 13.92 31.27
C LYS A 672 -3.99 12.70 30.97
N GLU A 673 -4.61 11.57 30.63
CA GLU A 673 -3.92 10.34 30.23
C GLU A 673 -3.21 10.54 28.90
N ARG A 674 -3.88 11.12 27.92
CA ARG A 674 -3.30 11.42 26.62
C ARG A 674 -2.02 12.28 26.73
N ILE A 675 -2.04 13.31 27.54
CA ILE A 675 -0.87 14.18 27.75
C ILE A 675 0.29 13.38 28.35
N MET A 676 0.00 12.53 29.34
CA MET A 676 0.97 11.64 29.95
C MET A 676 1.62 10.71 28.94
N ASP A 677 0.79 10.02 28.16
CA ASP A 677 1.24 8.99 27.21
C ASP A 677 2.05 9.61 26.07
N LEU A 678 1.62 10.71 25.48
CA LEU A 678 2.37 11.42 24.44
C LEU A 678 3.73 11.91 24.91
N LYS A 679 3.85 12.40 26.12
CA LYS A 679 5.14 12.83 26.69
C LYS A 679 6.08 11.67 26.94
N ASN A 680 5.57 10.55 27.47
CA ASN A 680 6.36 9.35 27.68
C ASN A 680 6.75 8.67 26.36
N ASN A 681 5.89 8.71 25.35
CA ASN A 681 6.21 8.27 24.00
C ASN A 681 7.40 9.05 23.41
N THR A 682 7.42 10.37 23.58
CA THR A 682 8.52 11.22 23.11
C THR A 682 9.85 10.87 23.79
N VAL A 683 9.85 10.63 25.10
CA VAL A 683 11.05 10.19 25.83
C VAL A 683 11.51 8.82 25.34
N GLY A 684 10.57 7.89 25.10
CA GLY A 684 10.88 6.57 24.60
C GLY A 684 11.51 6.59 23.19
N ILE A 685 10.99 7.42 22.29
CA ILE A 685 11.55 7.62 20.95
C ILE A 685 13.01 8.11 21.04
N ALA A 686 13.26 9.11 21.86
CA ALA A 686 14.63 9.63 22.08
C ALA A 686 15.56 8.54 22.66
N CYS A 687 15.08 7.69 23.58
CA CYS A 687 15.84 6.55 24.07
C CYS A 687 16.16 5.55 22.96
N GLY A 688 15.24 5.32 22.02
CA GLY A 688 15.44 4.43 20.89
C GLY A 688 16.56 4.89 19.97
N ASP A 689 16.72 6.19 19.79
CA ASP A 689 17.77 6.78 18.95
C ASP A 689 19.16 6.72 19.59
N PHE A 690 19.25 6.80 20.92
CA PHE A 690 20.54 7.05 21.60
C PHE A 690 20.97 6.01 22.62
N SER A 691 20.16 4.99 22.92
CA SER A 691 20.48 4.03 23.98
C SER A 691 20.75 2.61 23.42
N ALA A 692 21.60 1.86 24.13
CA ALA A 692 21.92 0.49 23.78
C ALA A 692 20.79 -0.48 24.16
N LYS A 693 20.18 -0.32 25.33
CA LYS A 693 19.14 -1.19 25.86
C LYS A 693 17.94 -0.38 26.38
N CYS A 694 16.76 -0.65 25.87
CA CYS A 694 15.56 0.13 26.17
C CYS A 694 15.11 0.02 27.63
N SER A 695 15.17 -1.17 28.23
CA SER A 695 14.80 -1.31 29.64
C SER A 695 15.68 -0.49 30.58
N ASP A 696 17.00 -0.52 30.40
CA ASP A 696 17.94 0.24 31.18
C ASP A 696 17.75 1.75 30.99
N ALA A 697 17.56 2.18 29.74
CA ALA A 697 17.32 3.61 29.43
C ALA A 697 16.05 4.13 30.07
N CYS A 698 14.94 3.40 30.01
CA CYS A 698 13.67 3.81 30.59
C CYS A 698 13.66 3.78 32.11
N ILE A 699 14.36 2.83 32.72
CA ILE A 699 14.59 2.78 34.16
C ILE A 699 15.42 4.00 34.61
N GLU A 700 16.48 4.34 33.89
CA GLU A 700 17.29 5.53 34.15
C GLU A 700 16.47 6.82 34.04
N LYS A 701 15.71 6.98 32.96
CA LYS A 701 14.83 8.14 32.73
C LYS A 701 13.82 8.31 33.87
N TYR A 702 13.23 7.21 34.33
CA TYR A 702 12.36 7.26 35.51
C TYR A 702 13.12 7.68 36.76
N ASN A 703 14.26 7.05 37.03
CA ASN A 703 15.03 7.28 38.27
C ASN A 703 15.57 8.71 38.39
N ILE A 704 15.80 9.38 37.27
CA ILE A 704 16.21 10.81 37.23
C ILE A 704 15.04 11.78 37.09
N GLY A 705 13.81 11.28 37.12
CA GLY A 705 12.60 12.12 37.11
C GLY A 705 12.26 12.74 35.75
N GLN A 706 12.59 12.06 34.65
CA GLN A 706 12.32 12.52 33.29
C GLN A 706 11.11 11.85 32.63
N LEU A 707 10.38 10.98 33.33
CA LEU A 707 9.09 10.45 32.89
C LEU A 707 7.93 11.23 33.52
N PHE A 708 6.75 11.13 32.91
CA PHE A 708 5.61 11.96 33.24
C PHE A 708 4.44 11.13 33.77
N GLY A 709 3.70 11.65 34.71
CA GLY A 709 2.42 11.19 35.20
C GLY A 709 1.25 11.94 34.57
N LEU A 710 0.06 11.78 35.11
CA LEU A 710 -1.16 12.46 34.64
C LEU A 710 -0.97 13.98 34.54
N ASP A 711 -1.58 14.60 33.54
CA ASP A 711 -1.43 16.02 33.18
C ASP A 711 0.02 16.46 32.83
N GLY A 712 0.90 15.49 32.54
CA GLY A 712 2.30 15.79 32.25
C GLY A 712 3.10 16.26 33.46
N ILE A 713 2.63 15.98 34.66
CA ILE A 713 3.40 16.15 35.90
C ILE A 713 4.47 15.05 35.93
N LYS A 714 5.68 15.39 36.37
CA LYS A 714 6.74 14.38 36.48
C LYS A 714 6.29 13.22 37.34
N ALA A 715 6.57 12.00 36.88
CA ALA A 715 6.36 10.78 37.66
C ALA A 715 7.38 10.79 38.83
N ASP A 716 6.98 11.27 39.97
CA ASP A 716 7.82 11.37 41.16
C ASP A 716 7.44 10.27 42.12
N ASN A 717 8.33 9.29 42.27
CA ASN A 717 8.22 8.23 43.26
C ASN A 717 9.56 8.07 43.97
N PRO A 718 9.60 8.08 45.34
CA PRO A 718 10.83 7.92 46.08
C PRO A 718 11.47 6.52 45.91
N ILE A 719 10.71 5.52 45.43
CA ILE A 719 11.22 4.17 45.18
C ILE A 719 11.91 4.17 43.82
N LYS A 720 13.19 3.78 43.79
CA LYS A 720 13.95 3.64 42.54
C LYS A 720 13.64 2.33 41.83
N ALA A 721 13.49 2.41 40.50
CA ALA A 721 13.33 1.24 39.65
C ALA A 721 14.67 0.56 39.40
N LYS A 722 14.62 -0.76 39.20
CA LYS A 722 15.74 -1.62 38.82
C LYS A 722 15.23 -2.72 37.90
N GLN A 723 16.13 -3.44 37.26
CA GLN A 723 15.75 -4.61 36.45
C GLN A 723 14.86 -5.57 37.25
N GLY A 724 13.81 -6.06 36.61
CA GLY A 724 12.87 -7.00 37.22
C GLY A 724 13.51 -8.34 37.58
N SER A 725 12.86 -9.05 38.48
CA SER A 725 13.34 -10.39 38.95
C SER A 725 12.83 -11.53 38.11
N SER A 726 12.03 -11.27 37.05
CA SER A 726 11.59 -12.34 36.13
C SER A 726 12.75 -12.79 35.25
N ASP A 727 12.70 -14.04 34.76
CA ASP A 727 13.66 -14.58 33.79
C ASP A 727 13.62 -13.81 32.45
N ALA A 728 12.72 -12.87 32.30
CA ALA A 728 12.66 -11.88 31.23
C ALA A 728 13.63 -10.71 31.42
N SER A 729 14.73 -10.89 32.14
CA SER A 729 15.78 -9.86 32.38
C SER A 729 16.44 -9.31 31.12
N ASN A 730 16.03 -9.76 29.95
CA ASN A 730 16.55 -9.37 28.65
C ASN A 730 15.52 -8.62 27.78
N TYR A 731 14.61 -7.83 28.41
CA TYR A 731 13.67 -6.98 27.67
C TYR A 731 14.35 -6.22 26.53
#